data_5fa31cbdc048063439b253d8e8cb0a88
#
_entry.id   5fa31cbdc048063439b253d8e8cb0a88
#
_cell.length_a   1.000
_cell.length_b   1.000
_cell.length_c   1.000
_cell.angle_alpha   90.00
_cell.angle_beta   90.00
_cell.angle_gamma   90.00
#
_symmetry.space_group_name_H-M   'P 1'
#
loop_
_entity.id
_entity.type
_entity.pdbx_description
1 polymer ?
#
loop_
_entity_poly.entity_id
_entity_poly.type
_entity_poly.pdbx_seq_one_letter_code
_entity_poly.pdbx_strand_id
1 'polypeptide(L)'
;MRRSRRVALALGAAAALAAGTTAAAASTSAGSDNHRGATVFVSPWGDDHDSGANPGHSVRTLQRAQQVVRSLDSAMSGDIRVELADGTYSMAQPLALDSRDSGTNGHTVIWTAAPGAHPVISGGTRVSGFHPSGQTTSSGAQIWSAPAPAGLPSREMFIDGHRASRASGAVPVTLTATATGYTASSDLMAAWGNPTDIEFVYSGGDGYWSLSTGGLGAWTEPRCPIASVSGTTITMAEPCWVNSTQRVMRTDGSGRTVNLVGPASVGNHELPTSVENARELLQQPGQFYYDAKAGRVDYVPLPGEKPAHADVELATAQTLVSGSGTAEAPVHDIAFSGLQFSYGTWNQPSSNEGFSEIQAGYTITGANGYATQGLCQFIPGGTCPFGDWTKEPGNISFNHDQRISFTGDVFTHLGAAGLDLGDGSQNDTVQGSVFTDISGNGVDLGGVDDPMPAVAGDHTVGNQITDNHIFSTSVEYRSGVGIDVGYAENTLISHNQIDHTPYTAISIGWGGWPDKIKAPAIANSSHGNVISDNLIYDAMQYLADGGAIYTQGITGSSLADGEQISGNVIHDILDHGHAIYCDNGSTFMTITSNVEYNNQNDWGSPHGDYVPPADGSTDDPLDVEHNYWQQGDKDSNQKNVVVAANTIIGGPQDAPRTLVDAAGLEPRYRSLLSVDPGRGRGAVPAAPEQAAASAGEGSAYVSFTPTFFDQGRPVTAYTVTASPGGKQVRVDAPTYLKSFYVLVPGLTDGTAYTFTVTADTARASESSAPSLPTRAVTPGPTTALPAAPASASADVGVGDVSVHWNPATVAHGTSPSLSYDVTLTDQKTGAVTTVTETGKTEVWATNGRDTFAVVSGLTHGDAYAITVAARNAAGVGPAASAGVVTIG
;
A
#
# COMPACT_ATOMS: atom_id res chain seq x y z
N MET A 1 -48.34 34.16 34.89
CA MET A 1 -47.41 33.58 35.88
C MET A 1 -47.11 32.16 35.51
N ARG A 2 -46.03 31.95 34.83
CA ARG A 2 -45.24 30.69 34.82
C ARG A 2 -43.94 31.02 34.12
N ARG A 3 -42.86 30.87 34.84
CA ARG A 3 -41.47 31.23 34.42
C ARG A 3 -40.96 30.18 33.45
N SER A 4 -40.52 30.58 32.28
CA SER A 4 -39.69 29.82 31.34
C SER A 4 -38.31 29.69 31.94
N ARG A 5 -37.88 28.48 32.20
CA ARG A 5 -36.45 28.17 32.45
C ARG A 5 -35.74 28.02 31.10
N ARG A 6 -34.84 28.94 30.81
CA ARG A 6 -33.84 28.78 29.78
C ARG A 6 -32.81 27.77 30.31
N VAL A 7 -32.71 26.64 29.63
CA VAL A 7 -31.57 25.76 29.77
C VAL A 7 -30.45 26.36 28.90
N ALA A 8 -29.40 26.83 29.53
CA ALA A 8 -28.19 27.18 28.83
C ALA A 8 -27.44 25.89 28.52
N LEU A 9 -27.30 25.55 27.24
CA LEU A 9 -26.29 24.57 26.80
C LEU A 9 -24.90 25.17 27.10
N ALA A 10 -24.20 24.54 27.98
CA ALA A 10 -22.77 24.79 28.14
C ALA A 10 -22.07 24.05 26.99
N LEU A 11 -21.53 24.79 26.04
CA LEU A 11 -20.47 24.27 25.17
C LEU A 11 -19.32 23.93 26.10
N GLY A 12 -19.10 22.66 26.34
CA GLY A 12 -17.88 22.13 26.89
C GLY A 12 -16.83 22.21 25.80
N ALA A 13 -15.99 23.22 25.85
CA ALA A 13 -14.74 23.20 25.14
C ALA A 13 -13.95 21.99 25.66
N ALA A 14 -13.72 21.02 24.81
CA ALA A 14 -12.67 20.04 25.03
C ALA A 14 -11.35 20.81 25.05
N ALA A 15 -10.88 21.13 26.24
CA ALA A 15 -9.53 21.59 26.43
C ALA A 15 -8.64 20.38 26.18
N ALA A 16 -8.08 20.29 24.98
CA ALA A 16 -6.92 19.44 24.76
C ALA A 16 -5.91 19.78 25.85
N LEU A 17 -5.57 18.81 26.67
CA LEU A 17 -4.37 18.85 27.46
C LEU A 17 -3.20 18.78 26.46
N ALA A 18 -2.84 19.92 25.90
CA ALA A 18 -1.53 20.10 25.37
C ALA A 18 -0.60 20.06 26.58
N ALA A 19 -0.08 18.88 26.86
CA ALA A 19 1.16 18.79 27.64
C ALA A 19 2.18 19.56 26.82
N GLY A 20 2.43 20.80 27.19
CA GLY A 20 3.41 21.65 26.56
C GLY A 20 4.79 21.06 26.73
N THR A 21 5.23 20.27 25.80
CA THR A 21 6.64 20.15 25.48
C THR A 21 6.97 21.43 24.74
N THR A 22 7.45 22.43 25.47
CA THR A 22 8.11 23.59 24.90
C THR A 22 9.27 23.09 24.06
N ALA A 23 9.05 22.97 22.76
CA ALA A 23 10.13 22.99 21.81
C ALA A 23 10.86 24.31 22.07
N ALA A 24 12.03 24.23 22.62
CA ALA A 24 12.87 25.40 22.85
C ALA A 24 13.22 25.99 21.49
N ALA A 25 12.47 27.01 21.08
CA ALA A 25 12.97 27.93 20.08
C ALA A 25 14.34 28.41 20.55
N ALA A 26 15.40 28.07 19.83
CA ALA A 26 16.72 28.57 20.05
C ALA A 26 16.70 30.09 19.85
N SER A 27 16.39 30.82 20.91
CA SER A 27 16.71 32.21 21.01
C SER A 27 18.24 32.30 21.21
N THR A 28 18.94 32.83 20.23
CA THR A 28 20.34 33.26 20.37
C THR A 28 20.47 34.29 21.44
N SER A 29 20.62 33.85 22.69
CA SER A 29 21.24 34.65 23.72
C SER A 29 22.69 34.17 23.85
N ALA A 30 23.64 35.03 23.50
CA ALA A 30 25.04 34.82 23.77
C ALA A 30 25.26 34.79 25.30
N GLY A 31 25.10 33.61 25.87
CA GLY A 31 25.53 33.24 27.20
C GLY A 31 26.55 32.12 27.04
N SER A 32 27.76 32.37 27.52
CA SER A 32 28.86 31.40 27.52
C SER A 32 28.54 30.25 28.48
N ASP A 33 27.81 29.23 28.00
CA ASP A 33 27.67 27.96 28.67
C ASP A 33 28.66 26.96 28.08
N ASN A 34 29.59 26.51 28.95
CA ASN A 34 30.67 25.57 28.66
C ASN A 34 30.19 24.10 28.49
N HIS A 35 28.96 23.86 28.05
CA HIS A 35 28.45 22.53 27.72
C HIS A 35 28.58 22.31 26.21
N ARG A 36 29.79 22.12 25.72
CA ARG A 36 30.02 21.70 24.32
C ARG A 36 29.91 20.21 24.27
N GLY A 37 28.87 19.71 23.60
CA GLY A 37 28.77 18.33 23.15
C GLY A 37 29.98 17.95 22.26
N ALA A 38 30.25 16.68 22.13
CA ALA A 38 31.32 16.19 21.25
C ALA A 38 30.81 16.12 19.80
N THR A 39 31.71 16.35 18.84
CA THR A 39 31.42 16.07 17.42
C THR A 39 32.38 15.03 16.88
N VAL A 40 31.83 14.00 16.20
CA VAL A 40 32.57 12.96 15.48
C VAL A 40 32.36 13.19 13.98
N PHE A 41 33.42 13.43 13.25
CA PHE A 41 33.38 13.71 11.82
C PHE A 41 33.59 12.43 11.01
N VAL A 42 32.69 12.16 10.06
CA VAL A 42 32.71 11.00 9.16
C VAL A 42 32.74 11.48 7.72
N SER A 43 33.57 10.85 6.90
CA SER A 43 33.67 11.16 5.48
C SER A 43 33.97 9.91 4.66
N PRO A 44 33.34 9.68 3.49
CA PRO A 44 33.72 8.54 2.61
C PRO A 44 35.20 8.55 2.22
N TRP A 45 35.86 9.69 2.32
CA TRP A 45 37.28 9.92 2.02
C TRP A 45 38.18 9.93 3.28
N GLY A 46 37.60 9.65 4.47
CA GLY A 46 38.31 9.62 5.75
C GLY A 46 39.20 8.37 5.91
N ASP A 47 39.80 8.27 7.09
CA ASP A 47 40.61 7.12 7.49
C ASP A 47 40.17 6.60 8.86
N ASP A 48 39.86 5.30 8.99
CA ASP A 48 39.44 4.71 10.26
C ASP A 48 40.55 4.62 11.32
N HIS A 49 41.78 4.98 10.97
CA HIS A 49 42.86 5.22 11.95
C HIS A 49 42.81 6.62 12.56
N ASP A 50 42.05 7.53 11.97
CA ASP A 50 41.85 8.89 12.47
C ASP A 50 40.91 8.91 13.69
N SER A 51 40.93 10.02 14.39
CA SER A 51 40.20 10.21 15.66
C SER A 51 38.74 10.64 15.48
N GLY A 52 38.35 11.12 14.30
CA GLY A 52 37.06 11.79 14.07
C GLY A 52 36.92 13.17 14.71
N ALA A 53 37.95 13.72 15.33
CA ALA A 53 37.84 14.93 16.15
C ALA A 53 37.64 16.23 15.34
N ASN A 54 37.91 16.24 14.06
CA ASN A 54 37.70 17.39 13.17
C ASN A 54 37.62 16.92 11.68
N PRO A 55 37.14 17.76 10.76
CA PRO A 55 36.98 17.39 9.36
C PRO A 55 38.25 16.92 8.64
N GLY A 56 39.40 17.36 9.09
CA GLY A 56 40.70 16.93 8.52
C GLY A 56 41.19 15.59 9.05
N HIS A 57 40.54 15.04 10.04
CA HIS A 57 40.80 13.73 10.66
C HIS A 57 39.50 12.93 10.81
N SER A 58 38.67 12.96 9.77
CA SER A 58 37.40 12.22 9.73
C SER A 58 37.65 10.71 9.66
N VAL A 59 36.84 9.94 10.38
CA VAL A 59 36.78 8.49 10.17
C VAL A 59 36.03 8.20 8.87
N ARG A 60 36.24 6.99 8.31
CA ARG A 60 35.65 6.63 7.04
C ARG A 60 34.31 5.92 7.21
N THR A 61 34.22 4.99 8.14
CA THR A 61 33.09 4.10 8.29
C THR A 61 32.18 4.50 9.45
N LEU A 62 30.89 4.19 9.30
CA LEU A 62 29.91 4.41 10.38
C LEU A 62 30.23 3.53 11.59
N GLN A 63 30.73 2.29 11.35
CA GLN A 63 31.14 1.39 12.42
C GLN A 63 32.32 1.95 13.22
N ARG A 64 33.24 2.66 12.56
CA ARG A 64 34.33 3.36 13.27
C ARG A 64 33.82 4.55 14.05
N ALA A 65 32.90 5.31 13.48
CA ALA A 65 32.24 6.40 14.20
C ALA A 65 31.52 5.89 15.45
N GLN A 66 30.79 4.77 15.35
CA GLN A 66 30.15 4.10 16.49
C GLN A 66 31.16 3.76 17.60
N GLN A 67 32.31 3.22 17.25
CA GLN A 67 33.36 2.96 18.25
C GLN A 67 33.87 4.23 18.95
N VAL A 68 33.96 5.34 18.22
CA VAL A 68 34.32 6.65 18.81
C VAL A 68 33.22 7.12 19.74
N VAL A 69 31.96 7.06 19.33
CA VAL A 69 30.79 7.40 20.16
C VAL A 69 30.82 6.61 21.45
N ARG A 70 30.95 5.30 21.41
CA ARG A 70 31.03 4.41 22.59
C ARG A 70 32.16 4.76 23.56
N SER A 71 33.18 5.48 23.12
CA SER A 71 34.23 5.97 23.99
C SER A 71 33.89 7.30 24.72
N LEU A 72 32.83 7.95 24.26
CA LEU A 72 32.41 9.29 24.72
C LEU A 72 31.09 9.28 25.48
N ASP A 73 30.19 8.35 25.17
CA ASP A 73 28.79 8.36 25.62
C ASP A 73 28.61 8.09 27.10
N SER A 74 29.50 7.35 27.74
CA SER A 74 29.40 7.03 29.16
C SER A 74 29.55 8.27 30.12
N ALA A 75 29.95 9.42 29.57
CA ALA A 75 30.18 10.66 30.34
C ALA A 75 29.68 11.90 29.59
N MET A 76 28.55 11.80 28.93
CA MET A 76 27.97 12.90 28.16
C MET A 76 27.65 14.11 29.07
N SER A 77 28.08 15.29 28.65
CA SER A 77 27.75 16.58 29.23
C SER A 77 27.11 17.53 28.21
N GLY A 78 26.72 17.03 27.08
CA GLY A 78 26.04 17.59 25.93
C GLY A 78 25.89 16.53 24.89
N ASP A 79 25.08 16.78 23.83
CA ASP A 79 24.83 15.81 22.76
C ASP A 79 26.12 15.45 22.02
N ILE A 80 26.20 14.20 21.57
CA ILE A 80 27.25 13.75 20.67
C ILE A 80 26.69 13.84 19.25
N ARG A 81 27.34 14.63 18.39
CA ARG A 81 26.97 14.74 16.99
C ARG A 81 27.91 13.94 16.10
N VAL A 82 27.40 13.02 15.34
CA VAL A 82 28.13 12.28 14.30
C VAL A 82 27.79 12.96 12.97
N GLU A 83 28.69 13.83 12.51
CA GLU A 83 28.49 14.63 11.30
C GLU A 83 29.04 13.89 10.07
N LEU A 84 28.14 13.53 9.14
CA LEU A 84 28.45 12.85 7.88
C LEU A 84 28.67 13.89 6.78
N ALA A 85 29.85 13.88 6.19
CA ALA A 85 30.15 14.67 5.01
C ALA A 85 29.35 14.16 3.78
N ASP A 86 29.27 14.99 2.75
CA ASP A 86 28.61 14.63 1.47
C ASP A 86 29.26 13.39 0.86
N GLY A 87 28.41 12.51 0.27
CA GLY A 87 28.83 11.33 -0.46
C GLY A 87 28.14 10.03 -0.01
N THR A 88 28.55 8.92 -0.63
CA THR A 88 27.95 7.60 -0.42
C THR A 88 28.77 6.76 0.57
N TYR A 89 28.08 6.28 1.59
CA TYR A 89 28.60 5.35 2.60
C TYR A 89 28.10 3.93 2.32
N SER A 90 28.91 3.17 1.57
CA SER A 90 28.55 1.79 1.19
C SER A 90 28.67 0.86 2.40
N MET A 91 27.57 0.18 2.72
CA MET A 91 27.43 -0.65 3.92
C MET A 91 27.75 -2.11 3.59
N ALA A 92 28.99 -2.54 3.88
CA ALA A 92 29.35 -3.97 3.80
C ALA A 92 28.75 -4.78 4.97
N GLN A 93 28.44 -4.14 6.06
CA GLN A 93 27.75 -4.65 7.24
C GLN A 93 26.83 -3.55 7.78
N PRO A 94 25.69 -3.88 8.41
CA PRO A 94 24.80 -2.88 8.97
C PRO A 94 25.50 -2.07 10.07
N LEU A 95 25.01 -0.85 10.30
CA LEU A 95 25.26 -0.11 11.53
C LEU A 95 24.35 -0.72 12.62
N ALA A 96 24.91 -1.67 13.38
CA ALA A 96 24.18 -2.36 14.42
C ALA A 96 24.37 -1.63 15.76
N LEU A 97 23.29 -1.02 16.25
CA LEU A 97 23.24 -0.26 17.50
C LEU A 97 22.63 -1.13 18.61
N ASP A 98 23.11 -0.93 19.83
CA ASP A 98 22.57 -1.55 21.03
C ASP A 98 22.57 -0.53 22.19
N SER A 99 22.14 -0.94 23.39
CA SER A 99 22.06 -0.05 24.54
C SER A 99 23.36 0.69 24.89
N ARG A 100 24.52 0.22 24.41
CA ARG A 100 25.82 0.88 24.59
C ARG A 100 26.03 2.07 23.65
N ASP A 101 25.19 2.25 22.67
CA ASP A 101 25.23 3.36 21.71
C ASP A 101 24.30 4.50 22.11
N SER A 102 23.57 4.30 23.21
CA SER A 102 22.52 5.19 23.67
C SER A 102 23.05 6.49 24.28
N GLY A 103 22.30 7.56 24.15
CA GLY A 103 22.58 8.80 24.86
C GLY A 103 22.51 8.64 26.38
N THR A 104 23.35 9.35 27.12
CA THR A 104 23.39 9.28 28.58
C THR A 104 23.25 10.65 29.21
N ASN A 105 22.91 10.69 30.53
CA ASN A 105 22.74 11.91 31.29
C ASN A 105 21.71 12.91 30.70
N GLY A 106 20.71 12.42 29.97
CA GLY A 106 19.69 13.26 29.33
C GLY A 106 20.15 13.92 28.03
N HIS A 107 21.18 13.38 27.40
CA HIS A 107 21.71 13.83 26.10
C HIS A 107 21.51 12.77 25.03
N THR A 108 21.54 13.20 23.78
CA THR A 108 21.24 12.38 22.59
C THR A 108 22.50 12.17 21.74
N VAL A 109 22.62 10.99 21.14
CA VAL A 109 23.59 10.71 20.07
C VAL A 109 22.92 11.01 18.73
N ILE A 110 23.41 12.01 18.00
CA ILE A 110 22.79 12.53 16.79
C ILE A 110 23.64 12.21 15.56
N TRP A 111 23.14 11.29 14.72
CA TRP A 111 23.72 11.01 13.41
C TRP A 111 23.10 11.99 12.40
N THR A 112 23.91 12.85 11.81
CA THR A 112 23.35 13.96 11.02
C THR A 112 24.21 14.31 9.82
N ALA A 113 23.58 14.83 8.78
CA ALA A 113 24.31 15.44 7.68
C ALA A 113 25.11 16.67 8.14
N ALA A 114 26.32 16.81 7.66
CA ALA A 114 27.06 18.06 7.81
C ALA A 114 26.32 19.20 7.09
N PRO A 115 26.47 20.47 7.51
CA PRO A 115 25.73 21.57 6.91
C PRO A 115 25.86 21.66 5.38
N GLY A 116 24.74 21.47 4.67
CA GLY A 116 24.66 21.48 3.22
C GLY A 116 25.12 20.21 2.53
N ALA A 117 25.41 19.14 3.29
CA ALA A 117 25.72 17.82 2.76
C ALA A 117 24.46 16.98 2.56
N HIS A 118 24.54 15.98 1.67
CA HIS A 118 23.50 15.00 1.38
C HIS A 118 24.11 13.58 1.42
N PRO A 119 24.43 13.08 2.62
CA PRO A 119 25.05 11.76 2.76
C PRO A 119 24.05 10.66 2.47
N VAL A 120 24.49 9.65 1.70
CA VAL A 120 23.70 8.45 1.36
C VAL A 120 24.28 7.25 2.08
N ILE A 121 23.51 6.61 2.95
CA ILE A 121 23.81 5.32 3.55
C ILE A 121 23.28 4.25 2.59
N SER A 122 24.18 3.54 1.93
CA SER A 122 23.87 2.69 0.77
C SER A 122 24.14 1.22 1.05
N GLY A 123 23.12 0.37 0.80
CA GLY A 123 23.23 -1.09 0.75
C GLY A 123 23.59 -1.63 -0.62
N GLY A 124 23.81 -0.76 -1.59
CA GLY A 124 24.13 -1.12 -2.97
C GLY A 124 25.57 -1.56 -3.18
N THR A 125 25.73 -2.41 -4.15
CA THR A 125 27.02 -2.77 -4.72
C THR A 125 27.09 -2.26 -6.16
N ARG A 126 28.06 -1.41 -6.43
CA ARG A 126 28.22 -0.81 -7.75
C ARG A 126 28.57 -1.84 -8.82
N VAL A 127 27.80 -1.84 -9.91
CA VAL A 127 28.03 -2.66 -11.09
C VAL A 127 28.58 -1.80 -12.22
N SER A 128 29.66 -2.24 -12.84
CA SER A 128 30.32 -1.50 -13.92
C SER A 128 30.76 -2.43 -15.04
N GLY A 129 31.15 -1.85 -16.20
CA GLY A 129 31.65 -2.64 -17.32
C GLY A 129 30.54 -3.18 -18.22
N PHE A 130 29.36 -2.56 -18.23
CA PHE A 130 28.31 -2.92 -19.18
C PHE A 130 28.79 -2.80 -20.63
N HIS A 131 28.52 -3.84 -21.41
CA HIS A 131 28.82 -3.93 -22.84
C HIS A 131 27.72 -4.70 -23.56
N PRO A 132 27.55 -4.49 -24.88
CA PRO A 132 26.61 -5.28 -25.67
C PRO A 132 26.92 -6.78 -25.55
N SER A 133 25.94 -7.59 -25.16
CA SER A 133 26.12 -9.05 -24.98
C SER A 133 26.22 -9.82 -26.30
N GLY A 134 25.92 -9.16 -27.43
CA GLY A 134 25.77 -9.81 -28.73
C GLY A 134 24.41 -10.47 -28.93
N GLN A 135 23.49 -10.36 -27.95
CA GLN A 135 22.13 -10.87 -28.02
C GLN A 135 21.11 -9.72 -28.10
N THR A 136 19.96 -10.01 -28.66
CA THR A 136 18.85 -9.07 -28.77
C THR A 136 17.56 -9.69 -28.24
N THR A 137 16.63 -8.87 -27.82
CA THR A 137 15.25 -9.26 -27.53
C THR A 137 14.54 -9.70 -28.82
N SER A 138 13.34 -10.25 -28.70
CA SER A 138 12.50 -10.59 -29.85
C SER A 138 12.10 -9.38 -30.71
N SER A 139 12.05 -8.19 -30.07
CA SER A 139 11.80 -6.90 -30.77
C SER A 139 13.06 -6.31 -31.41
N GLY A 140 14.24 -6.95 -31.24
CA GLY A 140 15.53 -6.49 -31.76
C GLY A 140 16.27 -5.49 -30.87
N ALA A 141 15.81 -5.22 -29.65
CA ALA A 141 16.52 -4.36 -28.72
C ALA A 141 17.80 -5.07 -28.21
N GLN A 142 18.91 -4.33 -28.11
CA GLN A 142 20.19 -4.84 -27.69
C GLN A 142 20.19 -5.16 -26.19
N ILE A 143 20.56 -6.37 -25.83
CA ILE A 143 20.82 -6.74 -24.43
C ILE A 143 22.25 -6.39 -24.07
N TRP A 144 22.42 -5.73 -22.94
CA TRP A 144 23.73 -5.39 -22.36
C TRP A 144 24.02 -6.30 -21.17
N SER A 145 25.30 -6.60 -20.95
CA SER A 145 25.75 -7.44 -19.83
C SER A 145 26.91 -6.79 -19.10
N ALA A 146 26.96 -7.05 -17.79
CA ALA A 146 28.11 -6.66 -16.96
C ALA A 146 28.44 -7.77 -15.96
N PRO A 147 29.71 -7.88 -15.50
CA PRO A 147 30.05 -8.66 -14.32
C PRO A 147 29.33 -8.08 -13.10
N ALA A 148 28.84 -8.96 -12.25
CA ALA A 148 28.20 -8.60 -10.99
C ALA A 148 28.70 -9.53 -9.86
N PRO A 149 28.48 -9.21 -8.58
CA PRO A 149 28.90 -10.07 -7.48
C PRO A 149 28.34 -11.48 -7.62
N ALA A 150 29.19 -12.50 -7.59
CA ALA A 150 28.71 -13.88 -7.62
C ALA A 150 28.32 -14.35 -6.22
N GLY A 151 27.19 -15.08 -6.12
CA GLY A 151 26.72 -15.69 -4.87
C GLY A 151 26.09 -14.73 -3.86
N LEU A 152 25.95 -13.45 -4.17
CA LEU A 152 25.17 -12.51 -3.37
C LEU A 152 23.77 -12.40 -3.97
N PRO A 153 22.71 -12.75 -3.24
CA PRO A 153 21.36 -12.57 -3.73
C PRO A 153 20.97 -11.07 -3.78
N SER A 154 20.16 -10.72 -4.77
CA SER A 154 19.61 -9.39 -4.94
C SER A 154 18.34 -9.46 -5.76
N ARG A 155 17.39 -8.60 -5.44
CA ARG A 155 16.14 -8.48 -6.17
C ARG A 155 16.04 -7.17 -6.95
N GLU A 156 16.75 -6.13 -6.52
CA GLU A 156 16.61 -4.77 -7.05
C GLU A 156 17.91 -4.29 -7.69
N MET A 157 17.76 -3.63 -8.82
CA MET A 157 18.83 -2.90 -9.51
C MET A 157 18.36 -1.50 -9.86
N PHE A 158 19.26 -0.55 -9.68
CA PHE A 158 18.99 0.88 -9.94
C PHE A 158 20.02 1.41 -10.94
N ILE A 159 19.56 2.27 -11.85
CA ILE A 159 20.39 2.83 -12.91
C ILE A 159 20.19 4.34 -12.94
N ASP A 160 21.27 5.10 -12.76
CA ASP A 160 21.23 6.56 -12.71
C ASP A 160 20.12 7.07 -11.77
N GLY A 161 19.85 6.36 -10.66
CA GLY A 161 18.87 6.72 -9.63
C GLY A 161 17.43 6.31 -9.94
N HIS A 162 17.15 5.44 -10.91
CA HIS A 162 15.82 4.89 -11.11
C HIS A 162 15.81 3.36 -11.00
N ARG A 163 14.69 2.79 -10.59
CA ARG A 163 14.51 1.35 -10.43
C ARG A 163 14.36 0.67 -11.78
N ALA A 164 15.18 -0.33 -12.05
CA ALA A 164 14.98 -1.27 -13.15
C ALA A 164 13.98 -2.36 -12.75
N SER A 165 13.17 -2.81 -13.69
CA SER A 165 12.22 -3.90 -13.45
C SER A 165 12.87 -5.26 -13.61
N ARG A 166 12.54 -6.22 -12.77
CA ARG A 166 12.95 -7.62 -12.96
C ARG A 166 12.36 -8.17 -14.26
N ALA A 167 13.12 -9.03 -14.95
CA ALA A 167 12.62 -9.71 -16.14
C ALA A 167 11.34 -10.48 -15.82
N SER A 168 10.23 -10.07 -16.38
CA SER A 168 8.89 -10.57 -16.07
C SER A 168 8.00 -10.60 -17.31
N GLY A 169 6.92 -11.36 -17.24
CA GLY A 169 5.97 -11.44 -18.33
C GLY A 169 4.79 -12.36 -18.05
N ALA A 170 3.90 -12.50 -19.03
CA ALA A 170 2.78 -13.42 -18.96
C ALA A 170 3.27 -14.88 -18.85
N VAL A 171 2.49 -15.72 -18.18
CA VAL A 171 2.71 -17.17 -18.17
C VAL A 171 2.65 -17.71 -19.61
N PRO A 172 3.75 -18.29 -20.13
CA PRO A 172 3.83 -18.59 -21.58
C PRO A 172 3.14 -19.89 -21.99
N VAL A 173 2.58 -20.60 -21.03
CA VAL A 173 1.91 -21.91 -21.22
C VAL A 173 0.62 -21.95 -20.42
N THR A 174 -0.33 -22.78 -20.85
CA THR A 174 -1.50 -23.07 -20.02
C THR A 174 -1.09 -24.01 -18.89
N LEU A 175 -1.49 -23.72 -17.67
CA LEU A 175 -1.20 -24.49 -16.49
C LEU A 175 -2.44 -25.23 -15.98
N THR A 176 -2.23 -26.43 -15.47
CA THR A 176 -3.21 -27.20 -14.71
C THR A 176 -2.61 -27.47 -13.34
N ALA A 177 -3.27 -27.03 -12.28
CA ALA A 177 -2.80 -27.18 -10.92
C ALA A 177 -2.72 -28.65 -10.49
N THR A 178 -1.72 -28.96 -9.66
CA THR A 178 -1.47 -30.27 -9.03
C THR A 178 -1.18 -30.08 -7.55
N ALA A 179 -1.06 -31.16 -6.81
CA ALA A 179 -0.74 -31.06 -5.37
C ALA A 179 0.61 -30.40 -5.05
N THR A 180 1.58 -30.42 -5.98
CA THR A 180 2.93 -29.92 -5.76
C THR A 180 3.32 -28.81 -6.74
N GLY A 181 2.35 -28.25 -7.46
CA GLY A 181 2.60 -27.18 -8.44
C GLY A 181 1.69 -27.34 -9.65
N TYR A 182 2.26 -27.51 -10.87
CA TYR A 182 1.50 -27.47 -12.11
C TYR A 182 1.94 -28.50 -13.14
N THR A 183 1.00 -28.85 -14.02
CA THR A 183 1.30 -29.47 -15.31
C THR A 183 1.11 -28.42 -16.40
N ALA A 184 2.17 -28.14 -17.17
CA ALA A 184 2.16 -27.20 -18.28
C ALA A 184 1.65 -27.85 -19.57
N SER A 185 1.01 -27.08 -20.47
CA SER A 185 0.55 -27.55 -21.79
C SER A 185 1.67 -27.89 -22.78
N SER A 186 2.90 -27.48 -22.48
CA SER A 186 4.12 -27.83 -23.25
C SER A 186 5.34 -27.81 -22.34
N ASP A 187 6.47 -28.32 -22.82
CA ASP A 187 7.76 -28.38 -22.13
C ASP A 187 8.61 -27.11 -22.32
N LEU A 188 8.02 -26.02 -22.78
CA LEU A 188 8.72 -24.76 -23.07
C LEU A 188 9.58 -24.30 -21.91
N MET A 189 9.04 -24.28 -20.70
CA MET A 189 9.75 -23.82 -19.50
C MET A 189 10.85 -24.78 -19.04
N ALA A 190 10.86 -26.04 -19.49
CA ALA A 190 11.94 -26.99 -19.17
C ALA A 190 13.25 -26.63 -19.87
N ALA A 191 13.21 -25.78 -20.89
CA ALA A 191 14.39 -25.27 -21.58
C ALA A 191 14.93 -23.96 -20.96
N TRP A 192 14.23 -23.38 -19.97
CA TRP A 192 14.65 -22.14 -19.34
C TRP A 192 15.82 -22.38 -18.36
N GLY A 193 16.69 -21.36 -18.29
CA GLY A 193 17.81 -21.39 -17.35
C GLY A 193 17.38 -21.13 -15.92
N ASN A 194 18.18 -21.59 -14.94
CA ASN A 194 18.01 -21.28 -13.51
C ASN A 194 16.55 -21.40 -13.02
N PRO A 195 15.88 -22.54 -13.13
CA PRO A 195 14.46 -22.67 -12.79
C PRO A 195 14.15 -22.27 -11.34
N THR A 196 15.12 -22.39 -10.42
CA THR A 196 14.94 -21.99 -9.02
C THR A 196 14.97 -20.48 -8.78
N ASP A 197 15.33 -19.70 -9.78
CA ASP A 197 15.28 -18.24 -9.71
C ASP A 197 13.90 -17.71 -10.15
N ILE A 198 13.08 -18.54 -10.80
CA ILE A 198 11.79 -18.18 -11.38
C ILE A 198 10.72 -18.13 -10.28
N GLU A 199 9.95 -17.08 -10.26
CA GLU A 199 8.85 -16.85 -9.32
C GLU A 199 7.52 -16.75 -10.08
N PHE A 200 6.51 -17.42 -9.57
CA PHE A 200 5.13 -17.22 -9.97
C PHE A 200 4.47 -16.21 -9.05
N VAL A 201 3.84 -15.20 -9.65
CA VAL A 201 3.12 -14.13 -8.94
C VAL A 201 1.62 -14.34 -9.11
N TYR A 202 0.88 -14.13 -8.04
CA TYR A 202 -0.56 -14.37 -7.95
C TYR A 202 -1.23 -13.10 -7.44
N SER A 203 -1.80 -12.31 -8.34
CA SER A 203 -2.49 -11.08 -7.95
C SER A 203 -3.95 -11.35 -7.63
N GLY A 204 -4.38 -10.97 -6.44
CA GLY A 204 -5.75 -11.11 -5.98
C GLY A 204 -6.66 -9.94 -6.36
N GLY A 205 -6.08 -8.78 -6.72
CA GLY A 205 -6.85 -7.57 -6.99
C GLY A 205 -7.87 -7.68 -8.12
N ASP A 206 -7.59 -8.53 -9.12
CA ASP A 206 -8.51 -8.85 -10.24
C ASP A 206 -9.64 -9.82 -9.85
N GLY A 207 -9.67 -10.26 -8.63
CA GLY A 207 -10.58 -11.31 -8.18
C GLY A 207 -11.36 -10.93 -6.93
N TYR A 208 -11.83 -9.70 -6.84
CA TYR A 208 -12.72 -9.30 -5.76
C TYR A 208 -13.81 -10.35 -5.56
N TRP A 209 -14.09 -10.71 -4.34
CA TRP A 209 -14.95 -11.87 -4.04
C TRP A 209 -14.43 -13.20 -4.60
N SER A 210 -13.19 -13.25 -4.96
CA SER A 210 -12.54 -14.53 -5.23
C SER A 210 -12.75 -15.52 -4.10
N LEU A 211 -12.89 -15.05 -2.86
CA LEU A 211 -13.32 -15.85 -1.71
C LEU A 211 -14.69 -16.52 -1.94
N SER A 212 -15.64 -15.85 -2.58
CA SER A 212 -16.96 -16.40 -2.90
C SER A 212 -16.92 -17.35 -4.09
N THR A 213 -15.97 -17.18 -4.99
CA THR A 213 -15.75 -18.02 -6.17
C THR A 213 -14.66 -19.06 -5.98
N GLY A 214 -13.95 -19.04 -4.85
CA GLY A 214 -12.90 -19.97 -4.49
C GLY A 214 -11.50 -19.54 -4.94
N GLY A 215 -11.23 -18.25 -5.02
CA GLY A 215 -9.95 -17.69 -5.41
C GLY A 215 -9.13 -17.04 -4.30
N LEU A 216 -8.10 -16.29 -4.66
CA LEU A 216 -7.28 -15.48 -3.78
C LEU A 216 -8.09 -14.42 -3.06
N GLY A 217 -7.63 -14.01 -1.89
CA GLY A 217 -8.09 -12.78 -1.27
C GLY A 217 -7.77 -11.58 -2.14
N ALA A 218 -8.72 -10.70 -2.31
CA ALA A 218 -8.56 -9.52 -3.16
C ALA A 218 -7.48 -8.55 -2.67
N TRP A 219 -7.02 -8.72 -1.44
CA TRP A 219 -6.04 -7.91 -0.71
C TRP A 219 -4.61 -8.45 -0.74
N THR A 220 -4.31 -9.52 -1.50
CA THR A 220 -3.00 -10.17 -1.50
C THR A 220 -2.37 -10.26 -2.88
N GLU A 221 -1.05 -10.27 -2.92
CA GLU A 221 -0.26 -10.61 -4.10
C GLU A 221 0.90 -11.55 -3.71
N PRO A 222 0.62 -12.78 -3.30
CA PRO A 222 1.66 -13.73 -2.95
C PRO A 222 2.50 -14.14 -4.15
N ARG A 223 3.71 -14.61 -3.87
CA ARG A 223 4.61 -15.15 -4.89
C ARG A 223 5.39 -16.35 -4.37
N CYS A 224 5.50 -17.37 -5.20
CA CYS A 224 6.23 -18.60 -4.87
C CYS A 224 7.26 -18.95 -5.94
N PRO A 225 8.50 -19.25 -5.54
CA PRO A 225 9.53 -19.75 -6.45
C PRO A 225 9.21 -21.15 -6.98
N ILE A 226 9.79 -21.46 -8.13
CA ILE A 226 9.80 -22.81 -8.71
C ILE A 226 10.98 -23.59 -8.13
N ALA A 227 10.75 -24.81 -7.63
CA ALA A 227 11.81 -25.71 -7.21
C ALA A 227 12.46 -26.43 -8.40
N SER A 228 11.65 -26.86 -9.38
CA SER A 228 12.16 -27.55 -10.57
C SER A 228 11.15 -27.59 -11.71
N VAL A 229 11.68 -27.72 -12.93
CA VAL A 229 10.87 -27.99 -14.13
C VAL A 229 11.43 -29.25 -14.80
N SER A 230 10.56 -30.24 -15.10
CA SER A 230 10.93 -31.49 -15.80
C SER A 230 9.87 -31.83 -16.83
N GLY A 231 10.19 -31.65 -18.10
CA GLY A 231 9.23 -31.75 -19.18
C GLY A 231 8.08 -30.77 -18.96
N THR A 232 6.85 -31.27 -18.83
CA THR A 232 5.66 -30.44 -18.54
C THR A 232 5.37 -30.31 -17.03
N THR A 233 6.13 -30.95 -16.16
CA THR A 233 5.92 -30.89 -14.70
C THR A 233 6.68 -29.72 -14.10
N ILE A 234 5.98 -28.83 -13.42
CA ILE A 234 6.52 -27.71 -12.66
C ILE A 234 6.27 -28.00 -11.18
N THR A 235 7.35 -28.15 -10.40
CA THR A 235 7.26 -28.34 -8.96
C THR A 235 7.60 -27.02 -8.27
N MET A 236 6.74 -26.57 -7.36
CA MET A 236 6.91 -25.34 -6.60
C MET A 236 7.83 -25.53 -5.39
N ALA A 237 8.41 -24.47 -4.91
CA ALA A 237 9.30 -24.50 -3.75
C ALA A 237 8.51 -24.68 -2.44
N GLU A 238 9.09 -25.46 -1.53
CA GLU A 238 8.58 -25.65 -0.17
C GLU A 238 9.49 -24.91 0.84
N PRO A 239 8.93 -24.26 1.88
CA PRO A 239 7.54 -24.37 2.34
C PRO A 239 6.55 -23.36 1.72
N CYS A 240 6.97 -22.48 0.80
CA CYS A 240 6.05 -21.49 0.20
C CYS A 240 4.78 -22.13 -0.34
N TRP A 241 4.89 -23.21 -1.11
CA TRP A 241 3.75 -23.85 -1.74
C TRP A 241 2.76 -24.40 -0.72
N VAL A 242 3.26 -25.14 0.29
CA VAL A 242 2.38 -25.71 1.33
C VAL A 242 1.75 -24.62 2.19
N ASN A 243 2.50 -23.57 2.53
CA ASN A 243 2.00 -22.45 3.32
C ASN A 243 0.91 -21.67 2.57
N SER A 244 1.03 -21.56 1.26
CA SER A 244 0.06 -20.86 0.42
C SER A 244 -1.17 -21.70 0.06
N THR A 245 -1.02 -23.02 -0.06
CA THR A 245 -2.09 -23.92 -0.56
C THR A 245 -2.80 -24.74 0.51
N GLN A 246 -2.20 -24.89 1.69
CA GLN A 246 -2.76 -25.65 2.81
C GLN A 246 -3.32 -24.76 3.92
N ARG A 247 -3.34 -23.47 3.73
CA ARG A 247 -3.92 -22.53 4.69
C ARG A 247 -5.37 -22.93 4.98
N VAL A 248 -5.62 -23.34 6.23
CA VAL A 248 -6.96 -23.66 6.67
C VAL A 248 -7.68 -22.35 6.94
N MET A 249 -8.40 -21.89 5.97
CA MET A 249 -9.48 -20.97 6.21
C MET A 249 -10.78 -21.75 6.31
N ARG A 250 -11.69 -21.22 7.10
CA ARG A 250 -13.08 -21.64 7.28
C ARG A 250 -13.55 -22.74 6.32
N THR A 251 -14.08 -23.80 6.89
CA THR A 251 -15.16 -24.52 6.28
C THR A 251 -16.42 -23.70 6.55
N ASP A 252 -16.90 -22.90 5.60
CA ASP A 252 -18.23 -22.33 5.72
C ASP A 252 -19.25 -23.47 5.77
N GLY A 253 -20.53 -23.17 6.06
CA GLY A 253 -21.59 -24.18 6.07
C GLY A 253 -21.74 -24.98 4.77
N SER A 254 -21.04 -24.58 3.70
CA SER A 254 -20.92 -25.28 2.43
C SER A 254 -19.69 -26.20 2.32
N GLY A 255 -18.81 -26.18 3.31
CA GLY A 255 -17.56 -26.95 3.31
C GLY A 255 -16.44 -26.35 2.47
N ARG A 256 -16.49 -25.04 2.19
CA ARG A 256 -15.54 -24.36 1.33
C ARG A 256 -14.23 -24.06 2.06
N THR A 257 -13.11 -24.41 1.44
CA THR A 257 -11.75 -24.06 1.89
C THR A 257 -11.17 -23.05 0.89
N VAL A 258 -10.51 -22.03 1.37
CA VAL A 258 -9.83 -21.00 0.56
C VAL A 258 -8.32 -21.14 0.74
N ASN A 259 -7.59 -21.11 -0.35
CA ASN A 259 -6.13 -21.10 -0.39
C ASN A 259 -5.63 -19.74 -0.84
N LEU A 260 -4.38 -19.41 -0.55
CA LEU A 260 -3.75 -18.20 -1.06
C LEU A 260 -3.35 -18.35 -2.53
N VAL A 261 -2.80 -19.51 -2.90
CA VAL A 261 -2.38 -19.84 -4.27
C VAL A 261 -2.62 -21.32 -4.54
N GLY A 262 -2.45 -21.74 -5.80
CA GLY A 262 -2.48 -23.14 -6.20
C GLY A 262 -3.87 -23.74 -6.35
N PRO A 263 -4.05 -25.07 -6.23
CA PRO A 263 -5.31 -25.74 -6.43
C PRO A 263 -6.30 -25.42 -5.34
N ALA A 264 -7.28 -24.57 -5.63
CA ALA A 264 -8.36 -24.30 -4.70
C ALA A 264 -9.24 -25.54 -4.52
N SER A 265 -9.73 -25.79 -3.32
CA SER A 265 -10.70 -26.85 -3.05
C SER A 265 -12.09 -26.50 -3.57
N VAL A 266 -12.36 -25.26 -3.94
CA VAL A 266 -13.64 -24.77 -4.46
C VAL A 266 -13.40 -23.90 -5.68
N GLY A 267 -13.64 -24.46 -6.81
CA GLY A 267 -13.86 -23.79 -8.10
C GLY A 267 -12.75 -22.88 -8.53
N ASN A 268 -11.82 -22.83 -9.00
CA ASN A 268 -10.88 -21.98 -9.70
C ASN A 268 -9.72 -21.42 -8.90
N HIS A 269 -8.64 -21.84 -9.12
CA HIS A 269 -7.87 -21.30 -10.17
C HIS A 269 -6.77 -20.39 -9.77
N GLU A 270 -6.13 -20.59 -8.69
CA GLU A 270 -4.98 -19.80 -8.36
C GLU A 270 -3.87 -20.23 -9.30
N LEU A 271 -4.10 -19.82 -10.55
CA LEU A 271 -3.07 -19.82 -11.56
C LEU A 271 -2.30 -18.52 -11.42
N PRO A 272 -0.98 -18.57 -11.62
CA PRO A 272 -0.19 -17.35 -11.57
C PRO A 272 -0.64 -16.36 -12.64
N THR A 273 -0.72 -15.09 -12.26
CA THR A 273 -1.04 -13.99 -13.17
C THR A 273 0.19 -13.59 -14.01
N SER A 274 1.39 -13.76 -13.44
CA SER A 274 2.64 -13.46 -14.13
C SER A 274 3.79 -14.38 -13.68
N VAL A 275 4.90 -14.29 -14.40
CA VAL A 275 6.17 -14.95 -14.10
C VAL A 275 7.25 -13.89 -13.98
N GLU A 276 8.07 -13.99 -12.95
CA GLU A 276 9.20 -13.08 -12.73
C GLU A 276 10.53 -13.82 -12.68
N ASN A 277 11.60 -13.04 -12.86
CA ASN A 277 12.98 -13.45 -12.72
C ASN A 277 13.39 -14.64 -13.60
N ALA A 278 12.87 -14.69 -14.81
CA ALA A 278 13.33 -15.61 -15.84
C ALA A 278 14.09 -14.83 -16.93
N ARG A 279 15.29 -15.28 -17.27
CA ARG A 279 16.10 -14.61 -18.29
C ARG A 279 15.40 -14.57 -19.66
N GLU A 280 14.63 -15.58 -19.96
CA GLU A 280 13.87 -15.72 -21.20
C GLU A 280 12.77 -14.66 -21.35
N LEU A 281 12.36 -14.06 -20.24
CA LEU A 281 11.41 -12.94 -20.19
C LEU A 281 12.09 -11.56 -20.25
N LEU A 282 13.40 -11.49 -20.39
CA LEU A 282 14.14 -10.24 -20.56
C LEU A 282 13.89 -9.65 -21.96
N GLN A 283 12.77 -8.98 -22.15
CA GLN A 283 12.27 -8.56 -23.46
C GLN A 283 11.98 -7.07 -23.58
N GLN A 284 11.68 -6.40 -22.47
CA GLN A 284 11.23 -5.01 -22.46
C GLN A 284 12.36 -4.05 -22.04
N PRO A 285 12.42 -2.82 -22.60
CA PRO A 285 13.30 -1.78 -22.10
C PRO A 285 13.09 -1.54 -20.59
N GLY A 286 14.17 -1.34 -19.85
CA GLY A 286 14.15 -1.15 -18.40
C GLY A 286 14.18 -2.46 -17.61
N GLN A 287 14.07 -3.62 -18.24
CA GLN A 287 14.15 -4.90 -17.54
C GLN A 287 15.60 -5.37 -17.35
N PHE A 288 15.86 -6.01 -16.21
CA PHE A 288 17.12 -6.69 -15.91
C PHE A 288 16.89 -8.13 -15.47
N TYR A 289 17.92 -8.94 -15.64
CA TYR A 289 18.05 -10.28 -15.07
C TYR A 289 19.41 -10.42 -14.41
N TYR A 290 19.42 -10.76 -13.13
CA TYR A 290 20.65 -11.00 -12.38
C TYR A 290 20.87 -12.50 -12.17
N ASP A 291 21.92 -13.04 -12.80
CA ASP A 291 22.38 -14.41 -12.60
C ASP A 291 23.44 -14.43 -11.50
N ALA A 292 23.00 -14.62 -10.26
CA ALA A 292 23.90 -14.67 -9.10
C ALA A 292 24.90 -15.83 -9.16
N LYS A 293 24.56 -16.95 -9.81
CA LYS A 293 25.44 -18.10 -9.98
C LYS A 293 26.57 -17.80 -10.96
N ALA A 294 26.22 -17.15 -12.08
CA ALA A 294 27.19 -16.77 -13.09
C ALA A 294 27.95 -15.48 -12.75
N GLY A 295 27.49 -14.71 -11.76
CA GLY A 295 28.04 -13.39 -11.42
C GLY A 295 27.88 -12.40 -12.55
N ARG A 296 26.69 -12.32 -13.14
CA ARG A 296 26.39 -11.49 -14.30
C ARG A 296 25.02 -10.86 -14.19
N VAL A 297 24.91 -9.62 -14.59
CA VAL A 297 23.62 -8.96 -14.83
C VAL A 297 23.46 -8.70 -16.32
N ASP A 298 22.27 -8.99 -16.84
CA ASP A 298 21.80 -8.66 -18.18
C ASP A 298 20.72 -7.58 -18.08
N TYR A 299 20.72 -6.61 -18.98
CA TYR A 299 19.83 -5.45 -18.96
C TYR A 299 19.42 -5.05 -20.38
N VAL A 300 18.16 -4.67 -20.55
CA VAL A 300 17.65 -4.03 -21.78
C VAL A 300 17.51 -2.52 -21.53
N PRO A 301 18.37 -1.69 -22.07
CA PRO A 301 18.36 -0.26 -21.79
C PRO A 301 17.07 0.43 -22.22
N LEU A 302 16.67 1.43 -21.45
CA LEU A 302 15.64 2.38 -21.87
C LEU A 302 16.11 3.17 -23.09
N PRO A 303 15.18 3.73 -23.90
CA PRO A 303 15.54 4.52 -25.07
C PRO A 303 16.46 5.69 -24.74
N GLY A 304 17.66 5.68 -25.30
CA GLY A 304 18.67 6.73 -25.11
C GLY A 304 19.61 6.51 -23.92
N GLU A 305 19.40 5.51 -23.11
CA GLU A 305 20.31 5.12 -22.04
C GLU A 305 21.66 4.61 -22.55
N LYS A 306 22.69 4.78 -21.74
CA LYS A 306 24.07 4.35 -22.04
C LYS A 306 24.63 3.57 -20.85
N PRO A 307 24.29 2.30 -20.68
CA PRO A 307 24.65 1.52 -19.50
C PRO A 307 26.18 1.46 -19.23
N ALA A 308 27.01 1.59 -20.28
CA ALA A 308 28.46 1.66 -20.13
C ALA A 308 28.96 2.87 -19.30
N HIS A 309 28.15 3.88 -19.13
CA HIS A 309 28.49 5.12 -18.42
C HIS A 309 27.52 5.47 -17.31
N ALA A 310 26.52 4.64 -17.09
CA ALA A 310 25.50 4.82 -16.06
C ALA A 310 26.10 4.48 -14.68
N ASP A 311 25.54 5.10 -13.67
CA ASP A 311 25.72 4.70 -12.29
C ASP A 311 24.73 3.57 -11.99
N VAL A 312 25.25 2.35 -11.74
CA VAL A 312 24.42 1.18 -11.56
C VAL A 312 24.70 0.57 -10.19
N GLU A 313 23.66 0.50 -9.39
CA GLU A 313 23.68 -0.10 -8.05
C GLU A 313 22.82 -1.36 -8.03
N LEU A 314 23.38 -2.47 -7.61
CA LEU A 314 22.68 -3.72 -7.30
C LEU A 314 22.50 -3.76 -5.79
N ALA A 315 21.27 -3.76 -5.31
CA ALA A 315 20.98 -3.80 -3.87
C ALA A 315 21.37 -5.16 -3.30
N THR A 316 22.28 -5.19 -2.32
CA THR A 316 22.83 -6.44 -1.78
C THR A 316 22.74 -6.55 -0.26
N ALA A 317 22.59 -5.45 0.44
CA ALA A 317 22.41 -5.44 1.90
C ALA A 317 20.92 -5.48 2.27
N GLN A 318 20.52 -6.38 3.15
CA GLN A 318 19.13 -6.46 3.63
C GLN A 318 18.85 -5.49 4.79
N THR A 319 19.88 -5.16 5.56
CA THR A 319 19.77 -4.20 6.69
C THR A 319 20.88 -3.16 6.56
N LEU A 320 20.50 -1.89 6.68
CA LEU A 320 21.43 -0.75 6.65
C LEU A 320 21.75 -0.29 8.08
N VAL A 321 20.71 -0.11 8.88
CA VAL A 321 20.81 0.27 10.29
C VAL A 321 19.89 -0.64 11.09
N SER A 322 20.36 -1.11 12.24
CA SER A 322 19.51 -1.79 13.20
C SER A 322 19.81 -1.30 14.62
N GLY A 323 18.75 -1.20 15.43
CA GLY A 323 18.86 -0.98 16.87
C GLY A 323 18.16 -2.11 17.61
N SER A 324 18.83 -2.80 18.51
CA SER A 324 18.24 -3.90 19.25
C SER A 324 18.54 -3.78 20.73
N GLY A 325 17.50 -3.55 21.51
CA GLY A 325 17.51 -3.51 22.95
C GLY A 325 16.83 -4.73 23.59
N THR A 326 16.51 -4.59 24.85
CA THR A 326 15.60 -5.46 25.60
C THR A 326 14.71 -4.59 26.48
N ALA A 327 13.65 -5.15 27.02
CA ALA A 327 12.76 -4.44 27.96
C ALA A 327 13.50 -3.79 29.15
N GLU A 328 14.59 -4.41 29.63
CA GLU A 328 15.39 -3.89 30.73
C GLU A 328 16.54 -2.99 30.31
N ALA A 329 16.99 -3.07 29.06
CA ALA A 329 18.10 -2.30 28.51
C ALA A 329 17.79 -1.88 27.06
N PRO A 330 16.83 -0.97 26.86
CA PRO A 330 16.48 -0.49 25.53
C PRO A 330 17.63 0.27 24.87
N VAL A 331 17.59 0.37 23.55
CA VAL A 331 18.37 1.37 22.81
C VAL A 331 17.64 2.70 22.96
N HIS A 332 18.33 3.79 23.29
CA HIS A 332 17.59 5.02 23.57
C HIS A 332 18.37 6.31 23.30
N ASP A 333 17.62 7.39 23.13
CA ASP A 333 18.17 8.73 22.94
C ASP A 333 19.16 8.80 21.76
N ILE A 334 18.71 8.29 20.59
CA ILE A 334 19.44 8.34 19.33
C ILE A 334 18.60 9.07 18.28
N ALA A 335 19.22 9.95 17.54
CA ALA A 335 18.57 10.69 16.47
C ALA A 335 19.29 10.53 15.14
N PHE A 336 18.51 10.45 14.06
CA PHE A 336 18.96 10.54 12.68
C PHE A 336 18.39 11.81 12.07
N SER A 337 19.17 12.54 11.29
CA SER A 337 18.69 13.81 10.75
C SER A 337 19.36 14.19 9.44
N GLY A 338 18.56 14.39 8.39
CA GLY A 338 19.02 14.85 7.09
C GLY A 338 19.82 13.80 6.33
N LEU A 339 19.64 12.52 6.60
CA LEU A 339 20.32 11.39 5.96
C LEU A 339 19.45 10.78 4.88
N GLN A 340 20.06 10.16 3.88
CA GLN A 340 19.36 9.32 2.92
C GLN A 340 19.77 7.85 3.14
N PHE A 341 18.78 6.96 3.22
CA PHE A 341 18.92 5.51 3.28
C PHE A 341 18.46 4.91 1.97
N SER A 342 19.34 4.14 1.30
CA SER A 342 19.03 3.67 -0.06
C SER A 342 19.68 2.32 -0.39
N TYR A 343 19.11 1.69 -1.43
CA TYR A 343 19.65 0.48 -2.07
C TYR A 343 19.70 -0.72 -1.14
N GLY A 344 18.66 -0.85 -0.29
CA GLY A 344 18.41 -2.09 0.45
C GLY A 344 17.71 -3.14 -0.42
N THR A 345 17.82 -4.42 -0.04
CA THR A 345 17.10 -5.54 -0.67
C THR A 345 16.37 -6.38 0.38
N TRP A 346 15.49 -7.27 -0.06
CA TRP A 346 14.90 -8.32 0.76
C TRP A 346 14.81 -9.62 -0.05
N ASN A 347 15.49 -10.66 0.39
CA ASN A 347 15.68 -11.87 -0.40
C ASN A 347 14.75 -13.03 -0.04
N GLN A 348 13.93 -12.92 1.02
CA GLN A 348 12.99 -13.98 1.41
C GLN A 348 12.05 -14.37 0.26
N PRO A 349 11.45 -13.44 -0.50
CA PRO A 349 10.53 -13.78 -1.58
C PRO A 349 11.15 -14.65 -2.70
N SER A 350 12.48 -14.54 -2.91
CA SER A 350 13.22 -15.40 -3.84
C SER A 350 13.78 -16.67 -3.18
N SER A 351 13.58 -16.86 -1.90
CA SER A 351 13.96 -18.08 -1.19
C SER A 351 12.84 -19.13 -1.24
N ASN A 352 13.10 -20.32 -0.71
CA ASN A 352 12.08 -21.36 -0.61
C ASN A 352 10.88 -20.95 0.30
N GLU A 353 11.07 -19.99 1.21
CA GLU A 353 9.98 -19.40 1.99
C GLU A 353 9.00 -18.64 1.10
N GLY A 354 9.49 -18.01 0.02
CA GLY A 354 8.69 -17.19 -0.85
C GLY A 354 8.05 -16.00 -0.15
N PHE A 355 6.92 -15.57 -0.68
CA PHE A 355 6.07 -14.54 -0.12
C PHE A 355 4.65 -15.11 -0.02
N SER A 356 4.46 -15.98 0.97
CA SER A 356 3.15 -16.58 1.28
C SER A 356 2.33 -15.60 2.12
N GLU A 357 1.85 -14.58 1.44
CA GLU A 357 1.30 -13.40 2.05
C GLU A 357 -0.08 -13.59 2.66
N ILE A 358 -0.31 -12.88 3.75
CA ILE A 358 -1.63 -12.75 4.40
C ILE A 358 -2.29 -11.45 3.97
N GLN A 359 -1.65 -10.31 4.30
CA GLN A 359 -2.09 -8.94 4.04
C GLN A 359 -1.04 -7.97 4.63
N ALA A 360 -0.91 -6.75 4.11
CA ALA A 360 -0.08 -5.68 4.65
C ALA A 360 1.39 -6.06 4.93
N GLY A 361 1.99 -6.92 4.08
CA GLY A 361 3.37 -7.39 4.25
C GLY A 361 3.54 -8.57 5.21
N TYR A 362 2.50 -9.01 5.93
CA TYR A 362 2.58 -10.20 6.78
C TYR A 362 2.56 -11.48 5.97
N THR A 363 3.42 -12.43 6.32
CA THR A 363 3.59 -13.71 5.63
C THR A 363 3.49 -14.90 6.57
N ILE A 364 3.19 -16.06 5.99
CA ILE A 364 3.34 -17.36 6.65
C ILE A 364 4.70 -17.95 6.27
N THR A 365 5.49 -18.33 7.26
CA THR A 365 6.84 -18.87 7.07
C THR A 365 7.07 -20.17 7.85
N GLY A 366 8.14 -20.88 7.50
CA GLY A 366 8.54 -22.13 8.15
C GLY A 366 7.81 -23.38 7.65
N ALA A 367 8.34 -24.53 7.95
CA ALA A 367 7.92 -25.83 7.37
C ALA A 367 6.45 -26.22 7.64
N ASN A 368 5.84 -25.67 8.68
CA ASN A 368 4.46 -25.90 9.05
C ASN A 368 3.71 -24.60 9.32
N GLY A 369 4.15 -23.49 8.73
CA GLY A 369 3.57 -22.16 8.96
C GLY A 369 2.06 -22.11 8.77
N TYR A 370 1.55 -22.76 7.72
CA TYR A 370 0.10 -22.86 7.46
C TYR A 370 -0.70 -23.44 8.64
N ALA A 371 -0.09 -24.29 9.45
CA ALA A 371 -0.74 -24.92 10.60
C ALA A 371 -0.54 -24.15 11.90
N THR A 372 0.54 -23.39 12.03
CA THR A 372 0.90 -22.67 13.26
C THR A 372 0.61 -21.17 13.18
N GLN A 373 0.61 -20.59 11.99
CA GLN A 373 0.40 -19.17 11.73
C GLN A 373 -0.85 -18.88 10.89
N GLY A 374 -1.67 -19.89 10.60
CA GLY A 374 -2.86 -19.74 9.77
C GLY A 374 -3.98 -18.96 10.46
N LEU A 375 -4.96 -18.51 9.68
CA LEU A 375 -6.18 -17.91 10.20
C LEU A 375 -7.07 -18.99 10.83
N CYS A 376 -7.18 -18.99 12.12
CA CYS A 376 -7.92 -20.00 12.88
C CYS A 376 -9.35 -19.59 13.25
N GLN A 377 -9.70 -18.35 13.04
CA GLN A 377 -10.91 -17.69 13.54
C GLN A 377 -12.22 -18.37 13.16
N PHE A 378 -12.21 -19.16 12.11
CA PHE A 378 -13.40 -19.80 11.61
C PHE A 378 -13.54 -21.27 12.01
N ILE A 379 -12.67 -21.77 12.89
CA ILE A 379 -12.72 -23.12 13.39
C ILE A 379 -13.21 -23.09 14.84
N PRO A 380 -14.47 -23.48 15.12
CA PRO A 380 -14.96 -23.54 16.50
C PRO A 380 -14.06 -24.42 17.38
N GLY A 381 -13.54 -23.86 18.47
CA GLY A 381 -12.61 -24.55 19.38
C GLY A 381 -11.18 -24.65 18.84
N GLY A 382 -10.85 -24.04 17.72
CA GLY A 382 -9.48 -23.93 17.21
C GLY A 382 -8.62 -23.03 18.10
N THR A 383 -7.33 -23.31 18.13
CA THR A 383 -6.35 -22.36 18.66
C THR A 383 -6.04 -21.33 17.61
N CYS A 384 -5.89 -20.08 17.98
CA CYS A 384 -5.56 -19.02 17.05
C CYS A 384 -4.09 -18.63 17.19
N PRO A 385 -3.20 -19.08 16.31
CA PRO A 385 -1.80 -18.67 16.33
C PRO A 385 -1.59 -17.34 15.60
N PHE A 386 -2.52 -16.40 15.70
CA PHE A 386 -2.59 -15.20 14.89
C PHE A 386 -1.36 -14.32 15.09
N GLY A 387 -0.79 -14.29 16.28
CA GLY A 387 0.40 -13.54 16.58
C GLY A 387 1.70 -14.11 16.00
N ASP A 388 1.67 -15.29 15.40
CA ASP A 388 2.89 -15.92 14.88
C ASP A 388 3.15 -15.58 13.39
N TRP A 389 2.43 -14.61 12.81
CA TRP A 389 2.72 -14.15 11.46
C TRP A 389 4.08 -13.47 11.41
N THR A 390 4.77 -13.69 10.31
CA THR A 390 6.05 -13.05 10.06
C THR A 390 5.84 -11.71 9.38
N LYS A 391 6.17 -10.64 10.07
CA LYS A 391 6.19 -9.29 9.50
C LYS A 391 7.33 -9.17 8.49
N GLU A 392 7.17 -8.38 7.44
CA GLU A 392 8.29 -8.03 6.58
C GLU A 392 9.34 -7.27 7.38
N PRO A 393 10.64 -7.43 7.11
CA PRO A 393 11.68 -6.70 7.84
C PRO A 393 11.82 -5.27 7.35
N GLY A 394 12.21 -4.35 8.22
CA GLY A 394 12.70 -3.04 7.81
C GLY A 394 14.14 -3.08 7.28
N ASN A 395 14.43 -2.36 6.20
CA ASN A 395 15.84 -2.12 5.83
C ASN A 395 16.55 -1.24 6.86
N ILE A 396 15.79 -0.46 7.61
CA ILE A 396 16.17 0.20 8.85
C ILE A 396 15.21 -0.29 9.93
N SER A 397 15.72 -0.85 11.05
CA SER A 397 14.87 -1.48 12.06
C SER A 397 15.34 -1.21 13.48
N PHE A 398 14.38 -0.97 14.36
CA PHE A 398 14.58 -0.83 15.81
C PHE A 398 13.58 -1.71 16.54
N ASN A 399 13.96 -2.21 17.71
CA ASN A 399 13.07 -2.91 18.62
C ASN A 399 13.55 -2.77 20.07
N HIS A 400 12.64 -2.75 21.01
CA HIS A 400 12.93 -2.44 22.41
C HIS A 400 13.80 -1.19 22.54
N ASP A 401 13.27 -0.11 22.03
CA ASP A 401 13.96 1.15 21.92
C ASP A 401 13.11 2.30 22.51
N GLN A 402 13.73 3.42 22.77
CA GLN A 402 13.06 4.55 23.37
C GLN A 402 13.64 5.88 22.88
N ARG A 403 12.76 6.79 22.49
CA ARG A 403 13.16 8.14 22.03
C ARG A 403 14.17 8.09 20.89
N ILE A 404 13.93 7.19 19.95
CA ILE A 404 14.60 7.19 18.66
C ILE A 404 13.90 8.24 17.78
N SER A 405 14.67 9.00 17.04
CA SER A 405 14.06 9.96 16.13
C SER A 405 14.67 9.94 14.74
N PHE A 406 13.81 10.05 13.75
CA PHE A 406 14.15 10.25 12.34
C PHE A 406 13.53 11.57 11.89
N THR A 407 14.37 12.56 11.53
CA THR A 407 13.88 13.90 11.23
C THR A 407 14.49 14.46 9.96
N GLY A 408 13.66 14.70 8.96
CA GLY A 408 14.10 15.24 7.67
C GLY A 408 14.96 14.26 6.88
N ASP A 409 14.77 12.98 7.09
CA ASP A 409 15.48 11.90 6.42
C ASP A 409 14.76 11.47 5.13
N VAL A 410 15.47 10.77 4.27
CA VAL A 410 14.94 10.22 3.01
C VAL A 410 15.15 8.72 2.98
N PHE A 411 14.06 7.97 2.86
CA PHE A 411 14.04 6.52 2.71
C PHE A 411 13.61 6.21 1.26
N THR A 412 14.51 5.65 0.47
CA THR A 412 14.23 5.42 -0.95
C THR A 412 15.05 4.28 -1.53
N HIS A 413 14.55 3.68 -2.60
CA HIS A 413 15.22 2.55 -3.26
C HIS A 413 15.47 1.38 -2.29
N LEU A 414 14.47 1.06 -1.50
CA LEU A 414 14.55 0.00 -0.49
C LEU A 414 13.74 -1.23 -0.92
N GLY A 415 14.22 -2.40 -0.55
CA GLY A 415 13.66 -3.68 -1.03
C GLY A 415 12.78 -4.41 -0.01
N ALA A 416 12.59 -3.83 1.17
CA ALA A 416 11.71 -4.29 2.24
C ALA A 416 10.95 -3.08 2.77
N ALA A 417 10.36 -3.12 3.99
CA ALA A 417 9.83 -1.93 4.63
C ALA A 417 10.92 -0.85 4.80
N GLY A 418 10.53 0.42 4.65
CA GLY A 418 11.45 1.54 4.75
C GLY A 418 12.05 1.67 6.14
N LEU A 419 11.17 1.72 7.15
CA LEU A 419 11.53 1.83 8.57
C LEU A 419 10.62 0.92 9.38
N ASP A 420 11.18 0.12 10.26
CA ASP A 420 10.47 -0.70 11.23
C ASP A 420 10.84 -0.26 12.66
N LEU A 421 9.86 0.27 13.38
CA LEU A 421 9.90 0.49 14.82
C LEU A 421 9.11 -0.66 15.46
N GLY A 422 9.80 -1.75 15.76
CA GLY A 422 9.19 -3.02 16.17
C GLY A 422 8.66 -3.05 17.60
N ASP A 423 8.60 -4.23 18.17
CA ASP A 423 8.08 -4.43 19.53
C ASP A 423 8.87 -3.66 20.57
N GLY A 424 8.16 -3.09 21.55
CA GLY A 424 8.77 -2.36 22.64
C GLY A 424 9.34 -1.00 22.26
N SER A 425 8.99 -0.46 21.08
CA SER A 425 9.36 0.89 20.64
C SER A 425 8.55 1.94 21.40
N GLN A 426 9.20 2.89 22.07
CA GLN A 426 8.56 3.82 23.01
C GLN A 426 8.97 5.27 22.81
N ASN A 427 7.96 6.13 22.60
CA ASN A 427 8.14 7.59 22.49
C ASN A 427 9.07 7.99 21.33
N ASP A 428 9.04 7.26 20.25
CA ASP A 428 9.83 7.50 19.06
C ASP A 428 9.14 8.51 18.15
N THR A 429 9.92 9.14 17.29
CA THR A 429 9.41 10.18 16.40
C THR A 429 9.94 10.00 14.98
N VAL A 430 9.02 9.92 14.02
CA VAL A 430 9.32 9.97 12.59
C VAL A 430 8.67 11.24 12.05
N GLN A 431 9.46 12.26 11.74
CA GLN A 431 8.92 13.57 11.39
C GLN A 431 9.65 14.26 10.24
N GLY A 432 8.86 14.83 9.34
CA GLY A 432 9.39 15.66 8.27
C GLY A 432 10.28 14.90 7.29
N SER A 433 10.04 13.60 7.15
CA SER A 433 10.82 12.68 6.33
C SER A 433 10.08 12.30 5.04
N VAL A 434 10.81 11.73 4.09
CA VAL A 434 10.27 11.26 2.80
C VAL A 434 10.47 9.77 2.66
N PHE A 435 9.42 9.05 2.31
CA PHE A 435 9.42 7.62 2.01
C PHE A 435 8.91 7.42 0.58
N THR A 436 9.75 6.88 -0.30
CA THR A 436 9.36 6.68 -1.71
C THR A 436 10.22 5.63 -2.41
N ASP A 437 9.67 4.97 -3.43
CA ASP A 437 10.33 3.87 -4.15
C ASP A 437 10.82 2.77 -3.19
N ILE A 438 9.89 2.27 -2.40
CA ILE A 438 10.09 1.20 -1.42
C ILE A 438 9.31 -0.02 -1.88
N SER A 439 9.96 -1.20 -1.86
CA SER A 439 9.32 -2.44 -2.35
C SER A 439 8.16 -2.92 -1.47
N GLY A 440 8.26 -2.73 -0.16
CA GLY A 440 7.27 -3.07 0.86
C GLY A 440 6.64 -1.85 1.53
N ASN A 441 6.31 -1.97 2.81
CA ASN A 441 5.68 -0.91 3.60
C ASN A 441 6.56 0.35 3.73
N GLY A 442 5.93 1.50 3.90
CA GLY A 442 6.69 2.73 4.18
C GLY A 442 7.27 2.71 5.59
N VAL A 443 6.40 2.59 6.59
CA VAL A 443 6.74 2.55 8.02
C VAL A 443 5.95 1.45 8.70
N ASP A 444 6.63 0.60 9.46
CA ASP A 444 6.02 -0.40 10.35
C ASP A 444 6.19 0.03 11.81
N LEU A 445 5.17 -0.19 12.63
CA LEU A 445 5.16 0.10 14.05
C LEU A 445 4.57 -1.06 14.86
N GLY A 446 5.33 -1.55 15.84
CA GLY A 446 4.92 -2.66 16.71
C GLY A 446 4.87 -4.01 16.01
N GLY A 447 4.38 -5.00 16.69
CA GLY A 447 4.18 -6.38 16.23
C GLY A 447 2.77 -6.89 16.52
N VAL A 448 2.52 -8.15 16.16
CA VAL A 448 1.19 -8.80 16.30
C VAL A 448 1.24 -10.07 17.15
N ASP A 449 2.37 -10.41 17.74
CA ASP A 449 2.64 -11.69 18.41
C ASP A 449 2.33 -11.66 19.91
N ASP A 450 2.35 -10.50 20.57
CA ASP A 450 1.94 -10.37 21.97
C ASP A 450 0.83 -9.31 22.15
N PRO A 451 -0.44 -9.73 22.29
CA PRO A 451 -1.56 -8.80 22.43
C PRO A 451 -1.56 -8.04 23.77
N MET A 452 -0.88 -8.54 24.79
CA MET A 452 -0.89 -7.95 26.12
C MET A 452 0.45 -8.18 26.80
N PRO A 453 1.48 -7.44 26.45
CA PRO A 453 2.80 -7.59 27.03
C PRO A 453 2.79 -7.50 28.55
N ALA A 454 3.48 -8.43 29.19
CA ALA A 454 3.51 -8.50 30.65
C ALA A 454 4.51 -7.51 31.29
N VAL A 455 5.45 -7.03 30.52
CA VAL A 455 6.54 -6.15 30.96
C VAL A 455 6.40 -4.80 30.28
N ALA A 456 6.46 -3.73 31.03
CA ALA A 456 6.29 -2.38 30.51
C ALA A 456 7.25 -2.02 29.37
N GLY A 457 8.43 -2.61 29.32
CA GLY A 457 9.41 -2.39 28.25
C GLY A 457 9.11 -3.10 26.93
N ASP A 458 8.13 -4.03 26.91
CA ASP A 458 7.69 -4.75 25.71
C ASP A 458 6.50 -4.06 25.03
N HIS A 459 5.91 -3.03 25.67
CA HIS A 459 4.80 -2.27 25.08
C HIS A 459 5.30 -1.31 24.03
N THR A 460 4.59 -1.22 22.91
CA THR A 460 4.79 -0.19 21.87
C THR A 460 3.91 1.01 22.21
N VAL A 461 4.50 2.11 22.70
CA VAL A 461 3.71 3.20 23.29
C VAL A 461 4.24 4.61 23.00
N GLY A 462 3.34 5.55 22.71
CA GLY A 462 3.62 6.98 22.65
C GLY A 462 4.37 7.43 21.41
N ASN A 463 4.39 6.63 20.36
CA ASN A 463 5.14 6.90 19.14
C ASN A 463 4.41 7.91 18.24
N GLN A 464 5.17 8.66 17.46
CA GLN A 464 4.65 9.71 16.60
C GLN A 464 5.18 9.58 15.17
N ILE A 465 4.28 9.54 14.20
CA ILE A 465 4.58 9.55 12.77
C ILE A 465 3.87 10.78 12.19
N THR A 466 4.62 11.88 12.01
CA THR A 466 4.02 13.18 11.71
C THR A 466 4.73 13.94 10.60
N ASP A 467 3.95 14.69 9.81
CA ASP A 467 4.49 15.57 8.77
C ASP A 467 5.39 14.87 7.73
N ASN A 468 5.19 13.59 7.45
CA ASN A 468 5.97 12.86 6.46
C ASN A 468 5.25 12.86 5.10
N HIS A 469 6.03 12.83 4.01
CA HIS A 469 5.52 12.53 2.68
C HIS A 469 5.85 11.08 2.33
N ILE A 470 4.81 10.24 2.27
CA ILE A 470 4.90 8.81 2.01
C ILE A 470 4.19 8.53 0.68
N PHE A 471 4.93 8.16 -0.34
CA PHE A 471 4.36 7.96 -1.66
C PHE A 471 5.11 6.91 -2.47
N SER A 472 4.43 6.25 -3.40
CA SER A 472 5.02 5.19 -4.22
C SER A 472 5.77 4.16 -3.36
N THR A 473 5.15 3.74 -2.26
CA THR A 473 5.57 2.58 -1.46
C THR A 473 4.91 1.31 -2.00
N SER A 474 5.37 0.16 -1.56
CA SER A 474 4.85 -1.15 -1.96
C SER A 474 4.91 -1.38 -3.47
N VAL A 475 5.97 -0.83 -4.11
CA VAL A 475 6.10 -0.89 -5.58
C VAL A 475 6.38 -2.29 -6.11
N GLU A 476 6.78 -3.23 -5.26
CA GLU A 476 7.01 -4.62 -5.61
C GLU A 476 6.03 -5.56 -4.89
N TYR A 477 5.82 -5.36 -3.59
CA TYR A 477 4.87 -6.15 -2.78
C TYR A 477 3.58 -5.36 -2.62
N ARG A 478 2.63 -5.56 -3.57
CA ARG A 478 1.47 -4.67 -3.79
C ARG A 478 0.47 -4.60 -2.66
N SER A 479 0.48 -5.56 -1.76
CA SER A 479 -0.37 -5.55 -0.55
C SER A 479 0.24 -4.80 0.63
N GLY A 480 1.48 -4.33 0.48
CA GLY A 480 2.08 -3.44 1.46
C GLY A 480 1.35 -2.10 1.55
N VAL A 481 1.61 -1.37 2.61
CA VAL A 481 0.89 -0.17 3.02
C VAL A 481 1.84 1.01 3.27
N GLY A 482 1.28 2.22 3.33
CA GLY A 482 2.09 3.40 3.66
C GLY A 482 2.59 3.36 5.11
N ILE A 483 1.70 3.10 6.06
CA ILE A 483 1.99 2.94 7.49
C ILE A 483 1.25 1.70 8.01
N ASP A 484 1.97 0.76 8.59
CA ASP A 484 1.43 -0.43 9.25
C ASP A 484 1.60 -0.34 10.77
N VAL A 485 0.54 -0.67 11.53
CA VAL A 485 0.56 -0.61 12.99
C VAL A 485 -0.08 -1.87 13.58
N GLY A 486 0.72 -2.59 14.36
CA GLY A 486 0.27 -3.72 15.16
C GLY A 486 -0.38 -3.30 16.48
N TYR A 487 -0.11 -4.02 17.55
CA TYR A 487 -0.53 -3.61 18.90
C TYR A 487 0.24 -2.37 19.34
N ALA A 488 -0.45 -1.23 19.49
CA ALA A 488 0.17 0.03 19.86
C ALA A 488 -0.73 0.88 20.77
N GLU A 489 -0.09 1.69 21.61
CA GLU A 489 -0.74 2.50 22.62
C GLU A 489 -0.38 3.97 22.45
N ASN A 490 -1.39 4.86 22.49
CA ASN A 490 -1.19 6.30 22.44
C ASN A 490 -0.30 6.76 21.28
N THR A 491 -0.45 6.13 20.11
CA THR A 491 0.27 6.47 18.89
C THR A 491 -0.39 7.66 18.21
N LEU A 492 0.40 8.58 17.68
CA LEU A 492 -0.05 9.71 16.89
C LEU A 492 0.41 9.56 15.44
N ILE A 493 -0.54 9.47 14.51
CA ILE A 493 -0.29 9.52 13.07
C ILE A 493 -1.00 10.77 12.54
N SER A 494 -0.24 11.84 12.28
CA SER A 494 -0.87 13.13 12.00
C SER A 494 -0.10 13.97 10.98
N HIS A 495 -0.85 14.76 10.21
CA HIS A 495 -0.29 15.68 9.21
C HIS A 495 0.60 15.02 8.16
N ASN A 496 0.49 13.70 7.95
CA ASN A 496 1.20 13.07 6.86
C ASN A 496 0.46 13.32 5.54
N GLN A 497 1.22 13.41 4.45
CA GLN A 497 0.67 13.27 3.11
C GLN A 497 1.05 11.88 2.59
N ILE A 498 0.03 11.07 2.24
CA ILE A 498 0.23 9.71 1.76
C ILE A 498 -0.50 9.56 0.43
N ASP A 499 0.24 9.16 -0.60
CA ASP A 499 -0.32 9.06 -1.94
C ASP A 499 0.37 7.99 -2.81
N HIS A 500 -0.27 7.63 -3.92
CA HIS A 500 0.24 6.65 -4.89
C HIS A 500 0.61 5.31 -4.24
N THR A 501 -0.33 4.75 -3.45
CA THR A 501 -0.17 3.40 -2.87
C THR A 501 -1.02 2.37 -3.63
N PRO A 502 -0.51 1.16 -3.86
CA PRO A 502 -1.26 0.11 -4.56
C PRO A 502 -2.39 -0.48 -3.70
N TYR A 503 -2.29 -0.35 -2.40
CA TYR A 503 -3.23 -0.81 -1.41
C TYR A 503 -3.48 0.29 -0.37
N THR A 504 -3.68 -0.07 0.88
CA THR A 504 -4.01 0.82 1.99
C THR A 504 -2.91 1.86 2.27
N ALA A 505 -3.30 3.09 2.64
CA ALA A 505 -2.33 4.12 3.03
C ALA A 505 -1.94 4.00 4.52
N ILE A 506 -2.92 3.86 5.42
CA ILE A 506 -2.69 3.63 6.85
C ILE A 506 -3.47 2.39 7.28
N SER A 507 -2.79 1.41 7.84
CA SER A 507 -3.36 0.16 8.32
C SER A 507 -3.03 -0.03 9.80
N ILE A 508 -4.05 -0.15 10.65
CA ILE A 508 -3.87 -0.19 12.11
C ILE A 508 -4.76 -1.24 12.75
N GLY A 509 -4.32 -1.73 13.91
CA GLY A 509 -5.07 -2.70 14.71
C GLY A 509 -4.77 -4.15 14.36
N TRP A 510 -3.71 -4.42 13.63
CA TRP A 510 -3.28 -5.78 13.33
C TRP A 510 -3.04 -6.58 14.60
N GLY A 511 -3.60 -7.81 14.61
CA GLY A 511 -3.62 -8.67 15.80
C GLY A 511 -4.91 -8.54 16.62
N GLY A 512 -5.57 -7.40 16.65
CA GLY A 512 -6.72 -7.13 17.53
C GLY A 512 -8.01 -7.85 17.16
N TRP A 513 -8.17 -8.24 15.91
CA TRP A 513 -9.37 -8.97 15.48
C TRP A 513 -9.53 -10.38 16.11
N PRO A 514 -8.51 -11.24 16.17
CA PRO A 514 -8.63 -12.53 16.83
C PRO A 514 -9.00 -12.42 18.31
N ASP A 515 -8.61 -11.35 18.98
CA ASP A 515 -8.96 -11.14 20.39
C ASP A 515 -10.44 -10.89 20.55
N LYS A 516 -11.07 -10.21 19.60
CA LYS A 516 -12.50 -9.98 19.56
C LYS A 516 -13.32 -11.24 19.36
N ILE A 517 -12.86 -12.15 18.52
CA ILE A 517 -13.62 -13.37 18.19
C ILE A 517 -13.41 -14.52 19.17
N LYS A 518 -12.48 -14.41 20.10
CA LYS A 518 -12.34 -15.38 21.19
C LYS A 518 -13.54 -15.32 22.13
N ALA A 519 -13.90 -16.43 22.72
CA ALA A 519 -15.01 -16.51 23.67
C ALA A 519 -14.49 -16.79 25.10
N PRO A 520 -14.57 -15.82 26.03
CA PRO A 520 -14.97 -14.43 25.84
C PRO A 520 -13.94 -13.65 25.02
N ALA A 521 -14.32 -12.50 24.48
CA ALA A 521 -13.38 -11.57 23.88
C ALA A 521 -12.25 -11.21 24.87
N ILE A 522 -11.04 -11.14 24.38
CA ILE A 522 -9.84 -10.87 25.17
C ILE A 522 -9.39 -9.45 24.88
N ALA A 523 -9.24 -8.64 25.91
CA ALA A 523 -8.63 -7.32 25.77
C ALA A 523 -7.18 -7.44 25.30
N ASN A 524 -6.73 -6.48 24.51
CA ASN A 524 -5.35 -6.30 24.12
C ASN A 524 -4.82 -4.93 24.60
N SER A 525 -3.56 -4.65 24.34
CA SER A 525 -2.93 -3.40 24.80
C SER A 525 -3.31 -2.17 23.98
N SER A 526 -3.85 -2.35 22.78
CA SER A 526 -4.17 -1.22 21.89
C SER A 526 -5.17 -0.26 22.51
N HIS A 527 -4.79 1.01 22.65
CA HIS A 527 -5.68 2.08 23.09
C HIS A 527 -5.11 3.46 22.81
N GLY A 528 -6.00 4.48 22.76
CA GLY A 528 -5.62 5.89 22.71
C GLY A 528 -4.89 6.31 21.43
N ASN A 529 -4.95 5.52 20.38
CA ASN A 529 -4.31 5.85 19.11
C ASN A 529 -5.11 6.95 18.38
N VAL A 530 -4.40 7.86 17.73
CA VAL A 530 -4.99 9.00 17.03
C VAL A 530 -4.46 9.06 15.60
N ILE A 531 -5.37 9.04 14.64
CA ILE A 531 -5.10 9.26 13.22
C ILE A 531 -5.79 10.55 12.82
N SER A 532 -5.02 11.65 12.66
CA SER A 532 -5.63 12.96 12.46
C SER A 532 -4.95 13.83 11.43
N ASP A 533 -5.75 14.66 10.78
CA ASP A 533 -5.26 15.72 9.89
C ASP A 533 -4.31 15.22 8.76
N ASN A 534 -4.41 13.95 8.37
CA ASN A 534 -3.65 13.41 7.24
C ASN A 534 -4.35 13.76 5.91
N LEU A 535 -3.57 13.96 4.87
CA LEU A 535 -4.03 14.06 3.49
C LEU A 535 -3.70 12.78 2.75
N ILE A 536 -4.72 12.05 2.30
CA ILE A 536 -4.57 10.76 1.62
C ILE A 536 -5.29 10.82 0.27
N TYR A 537 -4.60 10.48 -0.81
CA TYR A 537 -5.18 10.38 -2.14
C TYR A 537 -4.44 9.38 -3.03
N ASP A 538 -5.08 8.98 -4.12
CA ASP A 538 -4.51 7.97 -5.03
C ASP A 538 -4.03 6.71 -4.28
N ALA A 539 -4.77 6.26 -3.27
CA ALA A 539 -4.56 4.98 -2.60
C ALA A 539 -5.49 3.90 -3.17
N MET A 540 -5.30 2.65 -2.78
CA MET A 540 -6.08 1.50 -3.26
C MET A 540 -6.05 1.34 -4.79
N GLN A 541 -4.90 1.58 -5.42
CA GLN A 541 -4.81 1.65 -6.88
C GLN A 541 -4.73 0.29 -7.57
N TYR A 542 -4.45 -0.78 -6.84
CA TYR A 542 -4.19 -2.08 -7.43
C TYR A 542 -4.97 -3.23 -6.77
N LEU A 543 -4.91 -3.34 -5.44
CA LEU A 543 -5.62 -4.37 -4.69
C LEU A 543 -6.94 -3.84 -4.14
N ALA A 544 -7.81 -4.75 -3.70
CA ALA A 544 -9.16 -4.46 -3.23
C ALA A 544 -9.34 -4.87 -1.76
N ASP A 545 -10.53 -4.63 -1.20
CA ASP A 545 -10.93 -5.02 0.15
C ASP A 545 -9.99 -4.43 1.23
N GLY A 546 -9.82 -3.12 1.17
CA GLY A 546 -9.04 -2.29 2.08
C GLY A 546 -9.59 -0.88 2.13
N GLY A 547 -8.86 0.05 2.69
CA GLY A 547 -9.25 1.45 2.78
C GLY A 547 -8.05 2.40 2.73
N ALA A 548 -8.28 3.67 2.46
CA ALA A 548 -7.24 4.67 2.65
C ALA A 548 -6.77 4.66 4.11
N ILE A 549 -7.70 4.56 5.06
CA ILE A 549 -7.45 4.19 6.45
C ILE A 549 -8.19 2.88 6.70
N TYR A 550 -7.45 1.84 7.06
CA TYR A 550 -7.97 0.52 7.42
C TYR A 550 -7.73 0.27 8.90
N THR A 551 -8.77 -0.14 9.60
CA THR A 551 -8.68 -0.47 11.03
C THR A 551 -9.49 -1.71 11.35
N GLN A 552 -9.09 -2.45 12.38
CA GLN A 552 -9.77 -3.65 12.82
C GLN A 552 -9.54 -3.96 14.30
N GLY A 553 -10.39 -4.81 14.87
CA GLY A 553 -10.22 -5.35 16.20
C GLY A 553 -10.55 -4.37 17.33
N ILE A 554 -10.16 -4.73 18.52
CA ILE A 554 -10.41 -3.98 19.76
C ILE A 554 -9.33 -2.92 19.91
N THR A 555 -9.72 -1.63 20.06
CA THR A 555 -8.77 -0.51 20.12
C THR A 555 -8.81 0.26 21.43
N GLY A 556 -9.39 -0.30 22.48
CA GLY A 556 -9.52 0.32 23.80
C GLY A 556 -10.46 -0.43 24.71
N SER A 557 -10.89 0.20 25.78
CA SER A 557 -11.90 -0.31 26.71
C SER A 557 -13.24 0.43 26.63
N SER A 558 -13.26 1.53 25.92
CA SER A 558 -14.43 2.40 25.69
C SER A 558 -14.15 3.37 24.54
N LEU A 559 -15.17 4.05 24.02
CA LEU A 559 -14.99 5.14 23.05
C LEU A 559 -14.08 6.27 23.57
N ALA A 560 -13.91 6.41 24.87
CA ALA A 560 -13.13 7.49 25.46
C ALA A 560 -11.61 7.25 25.43
N ASP A 561 -11.21 6.00 25.40
CA ASP A 561 -9.80 5.55 25.32
C ASP A 561 -9.52 4.71 24.05
N GLY A 562 -10.49 4.62 23.17
CA GLY A 562 -10.37 3.92 21.90
C GLY A 562 -9.69 4.76 20.81
N GLU A 563 -9.69 4.23 19.61
CA GLU A 563 -9.08 4.87 18.44
C GLU A 563 -9.85 6.11 17.98
N GLN A 564 -9.14 7.17 17.64
CA GLN A 564 -9.69 8.42 17.15
C GLN A 564 -9.23 8.66 15.70
N ILE A 565 -10.16 8.75 14.76
CA ILE A 565 -9.89 9.06 13.36
C ILE A 565 -10.58 10.38 13.03
N SER A 566 -9.81 11.49 12.91
CA SER A 566 -10.42 12.82 12.82
C SER A 566 -9.65 13.81 11.95
N GLY A 567 -10.37 14.69 11.27
CA GLY A 567 -9.77 15.78 10.50
C GLY A 567 -9.02 15.33 9.23
N ASN A 568 -9.05 14.05 8.88
CA ASN A 568 -8.37 13.57 7.68
C ASN A 568 -9.12 14.02 6.42
N VAL A 569 -8.35 14.31 5.36
CA VAL A 569 -8.89 14.58 4.03
C VAL A 569 -8.50 13.43 3.11
N ILE A 570 -9.49 12.73 2.57
CA ILE A 570 -9.32 11.51 1.77
C ILE A 570 -10.02 11.69 0.44
N HIS A 571 -9.29 11.55 -0.67
CA HIS A 571 -9.89 11.71 -1.99
C HIS A 571 -9.19 10.88 -3.07
N ASP A 572 -9.90 10.68 -4.18
CA ASP A 572 -9.40 9.97 -5.36
C ASP A 572 -8.92 8.54 -5.02
N ILE A 573 -9.64 7.88 -4.09
CA ILE A 573 -9.40 6.48 -3.78
C ILE A 573 -9.94 5.64 -4.93
N LEU A 574 -9.06 4.85 -5.54
CA LEU A 574 -9.43 4.05 -6.69
C LEU A 574 -10.13 2.76 -6.27
N ASP A 575 -11.15 2.48 -6.97
CA ASP A 575 -11.84 1.26 -7.33
C ASP A 575 -12.32 0.31 -6.24
N HIS A 576 -11.46 -0.27 -5.45
CA HIS A 576 -11.80 -1.46 -4.67
C HIS A 576 -11.66 -1.22 -3.16
N GLY A 577 -11.42 0.02 -2.76
CA GLY A 577 -11.20 0.39 -1.38
C GLY A 577 -12.22 1.39 -0.86
N HIS A 578 -12.34 1.42 0.44
CA HIS A 578 -13.10 2.42 1.16
C HIS A 578 -12.22 3.63 1.51
N ALA A 579 -12.81 4.75 1.85
CA ALA A 579 -12.05 5.86 2.41
C ALA A 579 -11.58 5.54 3.84
N ILE A 580 -12.51 5.19 4.73
CA ILE A 580 -12.21 4.69 6.07
C ILE A 580 -12.90 3.33 6.23
N TYR A 581 -12.12 2.27 6.41
CA TYR A 581 -12.63 0.90 6.48
C TYR A 581 -12.47 0.32 7.88
N CYS A 582 -13.59 0.25 8.61
CA CYS A 582 -13.67 -0.47 9.86
C CYS A 582 -13.97 -1.93 9.58
N ASP A 583 -12.95 -2.76 9.47
CA ASP A 583 -13.09 -4.18 9.19
C ASP A 583 -13.38 -4.99 10.47
N ASN A 584 -13.31 -6.28 10.34
CA ASN A 584 -13.70 -7.28 11.31
C ASN A 584 -13.28 -6.99 12.75
N GLY A 585 -14.26 -6.99 13.65
CA GLY A 585 -14.02 -6.80 15.07
C GLY A 585 -13.75 -5.36 15.50
N SER A 586 -13.83 -4.38 14.60
CA SER A 586 -13.65 -2.96 14.93
C SER A 586 -14.52 -2.55 16.12
N THR A 587 -13.87 -2.05 17.16
CA THR A 587 -14.54 -1.77 18.44
C THR A 587 -13.87 -0.58 19.14
N PHE A 588 -14.68 0.33 19.68
CA PHE A 588 -14.28 1.53 20.42
C PHE A 588 -13.58 2.58 19.54
N MET A 589 -14.10 2.83 18.34
CA MET A 589 -13.55 3.84 17.45
C MET A 589 -14.46 5.05 17.35
N THR A 590 -13.87 6.25 17.30
CA THR A 590 -14.56 7.51 17.03
C THR A 590 -14.05 8.10 15.73
N ILE A 591 -14.94 8.27 14.75
CA ILE A 591 -14.65 8.78 13.41
C ILE A 591 -15.40 10.08 13.21
N THR A 592 -14.69 11.21 13.21
CA THR A 592 -15.34 12.53 13.21
C THR A 592 -14.57 13.58 12.44
N SER A 593 -15.28 14.51 11.83
CA SER A 593 -14.70 15.67 11.15
C SER A 593 -13.79 15.31 9.95
N ASN A 594 -13.87 14.10 9.40
CA ASN A 594 -13.16 13.75 8.19
C ASN A 594 -13.86 14.32 6.96
N VAL A 595 -13.10 14.55 5.89
CA VAL A 595 -13.60 15.05 4.61
C VAL A 595 -13.25 14.05 3.51
N GLU A 596 -14.25 13.54 2.80
CA GLU A 596 -14.09 12.54 1.74
C GLU A 596 -14.79 12.97 0.46
N TYR A 597 -14.07 12.91 -0.67
CA TYR A 597 -14.63 13.24 -1.98
C TYR A 597 -13.90 12.54 -3.12
N ASN A 598 -14.57 12.41 -4.26
CA ASN A 598 -14.08 11.71 -5.46
C ASN A 598 -13.67 10.25 -5.20
N ASN A 599 -14.17 9.65 -4.14
CA ASN A 599 -13.90 8.24 -3.86
C ASN A 599 -14.90 7.38 -4.64
N GLN A 600 -14.47 6.21 -5.04
CA GLN A 600 -15.34 5.30 -5.82
C GLN A 600 -16.19 4.44 -4.92
N ASN A 601 -15.73 4.20 -3.71
CA ASN A 601 -16.49 3.57 -2.65
C ASN A 601 -16.68 4.53 -1.48
N ASP A 602 -17.60 4.17 -0.62
CA ASP A 602 -17.95 4.93 0.56
C ASP A 602 -16.98 4.69 1.72
N TRP A 603 -17.20 5.36 2.83
CA TRP A 603 -16.62 4.97 4.09
C TRP A 603 -17.05 3.52 4.38
N GLY A 604 -16.13 2.71 4.84
CA GLY A 604 -16.33 1.28 5.00
C GLY A 604 -17.39 0.96 6.02
N SER A 605 -18.13 -0.06 5.72
CA SER A 605 -19.12 -0.64 6.59
C SER A 605 -18.51 -0.91 7.97
N PRO A 606 -19.15 -0.45 9.07
CA PRO A 606 -18.73 -0.83 10.40
C PRO A 606 -19.06 -2.32 10.61
N HIS A 607 -18.06 -3.15 10.43
CA HIS A 607 -18.18 -4.58 10.69
C HIS A 607 -17.72 -4.89 12.12
N GLY A 608 -18.60 -4.67 13.10
CA GLY A 608 -18.32 -5.15 14.43
C GLY A 608 -18.23 -6.66 14.50
N ASP A 609 -19.17 -7.35 13.92
CA ASP A 609 -19.34 -8.80 14.05
C ASP A 609 -19.47 -9.51 12.71
N TYR A 610 -18.40 -9.69 12.01
CA TYR A 610 -18.39 -10.52 10.79
C TYR A 610 -18.65 -12.00 11.11
N VAL A 611 -18.16 -12.48 12.23
CA VAL A 611 -18.51 -13.78 12.77
C VAL A 611 -19.14 -13.54 14.13
N PRO A 612 -20.37 -14.01 14.38
CA PRO A 612 -20.92 -13.95 15.72
C PRO A 612 -19.89 -14.54 16.67
N PRO A 613 -19.37 -13.78 17.65
CA PRO A 613 -18.46 -14.34 18.62
C PRO A 613 -19.13 -15.53 19.26
N ALA A 614 -18.35 -16.51 19.63
CA ALA A 614 -18.90 -17.70 20.27
C ALA A 614 -19.65 -17.39 21.58
N ASP A 615 -19.44 -16.22 22.16
CA ASP A 615 -20.13 -15.66 23.32
C ASP A 615 -21.43 -14.91 22.98
N GLY A 616 -21.72 -14.72 21.68
CA GLY A 616 -22.90 -13.96 21.22
C GLY A 616 -22.83 -12.46 21.54
N SER A 617 -21.65 -11.92 21.87
CA SER A 617 -21.51 -10.47 22.06
C SER A 617 -21.62 -9.76 20.73
N THR A 618 -22.43 -8.70 20.70
CA THR A 618 -22.64 -7.82 19.52
C THR A 618 -22.36 -6.37 19.89
N ASP A 619 -21.64 -6.14 21.00
CA ASP A 619 -21.32 -4.81 21.45
C ASP A 619 -20.01 -4.35 20.83
N ASP A 620 -20.13 -3.64 19.69
CA ASP A 620 -19.05 -3.06 18.94
C ASP A 620 -19.26 -1.55 18.83
N PRO A 621 -19.04 -0.81 19.95
CA PRO A 621 -19.29 0.64 19.93
C PRO A 621 -18.39 1.34 18.94
N LEU A 622 -19.02 1.94 17.92
CA LEU A 622 -18.43 2.87 16.97
C LEU A 622 -19.26 4.17 17.00
N ASP A 623 -18.58 5.29 16.92
CA ASP A 623 -19.19 6.61 16.86
C ASP A 623 -18.71 7.34 15.60
N VAL A 624 -19.60 7.47 14.61
CA VAL A 624 -19.28 7.96 13.26
C VAL A 624 -20.13 9.19 12.99
N GLU A 625 -19.70 10.34 13.50
CA GLU A 625 -20.50 11.55 13.48
C GLU A 625 -19.75 12.77 12.93
N HIS A 626 -20.49 13.70 12.34
CA HIS A 626 -20.00 15.01 11.90
C HIS A 626 -18.92 14.95 10.80
N ASN A 627 -18.88 13.91 9.98
CA ASN A 627 -18.02 13.84 8.80
C ASN A 627 -18.65 14.52 7.60
N TYR A 628 -17.83 14.80 6.58
CA TYR A 628 -18.21 15.44 5.32
C TYR A 628 -17.84 14.53 4.19
N TRP A 629 -18.80 13.78 3.65
CA TRP A 629 -18.58 12.79 2.59
C TRP A 629 -19.73 12.74 1.57
N GLN A 630 -19.58 11.90 0.54
CA GLN A 630 -20.51 11.87 -0.58
C GLN A 630 -21.71 10.93 -0.37
N GLN A 631 -21.91 10.35 0.79
CA GLN A 631 -22.89 9.30 0.99
C GLN A 631 -23.85 9.48 2.18
N GLY A 632 -23.71 10.41 3.04
CA GLY A 632 -24.64 10.63 4.16
C GLY A 632 -24.58 9.56 5.26
N ASP A 633 -25.63 9.55 6.11
CA ASP A 633 -25.73 8.61 7.21
C ASP A 633 -26.18 7.23 6.69
N LYS A 634 -25.33 6.23 6.86
CA LYS A 634 -25.62 4.85 6.52
C LYS A 634 -26.07 4.10 7.76
N ASP A 635 -27.27 3.53 7.73
CA ASP A 635 -27.78 2.73 8.84
C ASP A 635 -26.93 1.46 9.00
N SER A 636 -26.21 1.40 10.10
CA SER A 636 -25.55 0.18 10.52
C SER A 636 -26.58 -0.68 11.25
N ASN A 637 -26.89 -1.84 10.73
CA ASN A 637 -27.75 -2.80 11.44
C ASN A 637 -27.08 -3.38 12.70
N GLN A 638 -25.96 -2.83 13.14
CA GLN A 638 -25.19 -3.31 14.26
C GLN A 638 -25.52 -2.55 15.54
N LYS A 639 -25.59 -3.29 16.62
CA LYS A 639 -25.87 -2.73 17.93
C LYS A 639 -24.69 -1.86 18.42
N ASN A 640 -25.03 -0.70 18.99
CA ASN A 640 -24.09 0.30 19.52
C ASN A 640 -23.18 0.97 18.47
N VAL A 641 -23.46 0.83 17.20
CA VAL A 641 -22.85 1.65 16.15
C VAL A 641 -23.75 2.86 15.90
N VAL A 642 -23.20 4.04 16.10
CA VAL A 642 -23.88 5.31 15.83
C VAL A 642 -23.31 5.89 14.54
N VAL A 643 -24.17 6.13 13.57
CA VAL A 643 -23.82 6.85 12.34
C VAL A 643 -24.82 7.97 12.17
N ALA A 644 -24.43 9.20 12.48
CA ALA A 644 -25.35 10.31 12.55
C ALA A 644 -24.69 11.66 12.29
N ALA A 645 -25.50 12.65 11.92
CA ALA A 645 -25.06 14.03 11.73
C ALA A 645 -23.94 14.23 10.70
N ASN A 646 -23.71 13.28 9.81
CA ASN A 646 -22.76 13.40 8.73
C ASN A 646 -23.35 14.26 7.59
N THR A 647 -22.51 15.05 6.95
CA THR A 647 -22.96 15.99 5.92
C THR A 647 -22.59 15.47 4.54
N ILE A 648 -23.56 15.30 3.66
CA ILE A 648 -23.33 14.98 2.26
C ILE A 648 -22.72 16.21 1.56
N ILE A 649 -21.62 16.00 0.85
CA ILE A 649 -20.92 17.03 0.06
C ILE A 649 -20.76 16.59 -1.40
N GLY A 650 -20.77 17.53 -2.32
CA GLY A 650 -20.45 17.29 -3.73
C GLY A 650 -18.96 17.42 -4.05
N GLY A 651 -18.17 17.91 -3.09
CA GLY A 651 -16.72 18.07 -3.22
C GLY A 651 -16.13 18.94 -2.10
N PRO A 652 -14.81 19.17 -2.09
CA PRO A 652 -14.13 19.83 -0.98
C PRO A 652 -14.58 21.27 -0.70
N GLN A 653 -15.20 21.94 -1.68
CA GLN A 653 -15.73 23.30 -1.52
C GLN A 653 -16.92 23.36 -0.55
N ASP A 654 -17.59 22.26 -0.31
CA ASP A 654 -18.78 22.15 0.55
C ASP A 654 -18.43 21.80 1.99
N ALA A 655 -17.18 21.35 2.23
CA ALA A 655 -16.64 21.07 3.55
C ALA A 655 -16.05 22.33 4.23
N PRO A 656 -15.89 22.35 5.56
CA PRO A 656 -15.23 23.44 6.27
C PRO A 656 -13.77 23.59 5.78
N ARG A 657 -13.42 24.77 5.27
CA ARG A 657 -12.05 25.05 4.81
C ARG A 657 -11.00 24.84 5.88
N THR A 658 -11.33 25.03 7.13
CA THR A 658 -10.42 24.77 8.26
C THR A 658 -10.00 23.32 8.36
N LEU A 659 -10.83 22.36 7.94
CA LEU A 659 -10.47 20.95 7.85
C LEU A 659 -9.63 20.69 6.59
N VAL A 660 -10.13 21.13 5.44
CA VAL A 660 -9.44 20.90 4.16
C VAL A 660 -8.04 21.53 4.11
N ASP A 661 -7.90 22.74 4.66
CA ASP A 661 -6.63 23.48 4.63
C ASP A 661 -5.62 23.00 5.72
N ALA A 662 -6.10 22.28 6.75
CA ALA A 662 -5.28 21.77 7.85
C ALA A 662 -4.66 20.41 7.54
N ALA A 663 -5.30 19.59 6.71
CA ALA A 663 -4.85 18.25 6.43
C ALA A 663 -3.55 18.21 5.61
N GLY A 664 -2.76 17.16 5.85
CA GLY A 664 -1.45 16.97 5.23
C GLY A 664 -0.36 17.82 5.88
N LEU A 665 0.77 17.92 5.18
CA LEU A 665 1.98 18.55 5.71
C LEU A 665 1.73 19.98 6.24
N GLU A 666 2.17 20.24 7.47
CA GLU A 666 2.23 21.59 8.00
C GLU A 666 3.06 22.52 7.07
N PRO A 667 2.78 23.83 7.04
CA PRO A 667 3.44 24.74 6.10
C PRO A 667 4.97 24.69 6.08
N ARG A 668 5.58 24.39 7.21
CA ARG A 668 7.05 24.28 7.34
C ARG A 668 7.65 23.06 6.65
N TYR A 669 6.83 22.02 6.42
CA TYR A 669 7.26 20.76 5.80
C TYR A 669 6.83 20.62 4.33
N ARG A 670 6.07 21.55 3.77
CA ARG A 670 5.59 21.48 2.38
C ARG A 670 6.71 21.44 1.33
N SER A 671 7.93 21.80 1.68
CA SER A 671 9.08 21.60 0.80
C SER A 671 9.37 20.13 0.49
N LEU A 672 8.93 19.20 1.35
CA LEU A 672 9.08 17.75 1.13
C LEU A 672 8.38 17.28 -0.15
N LEU A 673 7.31 17.93 -0.57
CA LEU A 673 6.61 17.62 -1.83
C LEU A 673 7.48 17.79 -3.09
N SER A 674 8.60 18.45 -2.97
CA SER A 674 9.57 18.61 -4.06
C SER A 674 10.73 17.61 -3.99
N VAL A 675 10.81 16.82 -2.94
CA VAL A 675 11.85 15.80 -2.74
C VAL A 675 11.37 14.50 -3.39
N ASP A 676 11.98 14.15 -4.50
CA ASP A 676 11.68 12.94 -5.26
C ASP A 676 13.00 12.31 -5.73
N PRO A 677 13.65 11.52 -4.87
CA PRO A 677 14.91 10.86 -5.20
C PRO A 677 14.75 9.76 -6.26
N GLY A 678 13.54 9.21 -6.43
CA GLY A 678 13.22 8.24 -7.49
C GLY A 678 13.22 8.85 -8.90
N ARG A 679 13.27 10.17 -9.00
CA ARG A 679 13.36 10.91 -10.26
C ARG A 679 14.74 10.78 -10.93
N GLY A 680 15.18 9.54 -11.09
CA GLY A 680 16.45 9.25 -11.73
C GLY A 680 16.54 9.76 -13.19
N ARG A 681 17.75 9.85 -13.69
CA ARG A 681 17.98 10.25 -15.07
C ARG A 681 17.53 9.16 -16.02
N GLY A 682 16.55 9.44 -16.88
CA GLY A 682 16.01 8.46 -17.84
C GLY A 682 14.88 7.62 -17.29
N ALA A 683 14.45 7.81 -16.04
CA ALA A 683 13.29 7.16 -15.46
C ALA A 683 12.05 7.25 -16.38
N VAL A 684 11.26 6.20 -16.38
CA VAL A 684 9.97 6.12 -17.07
C VAL A 684 8.94 5.55 -16.11
N PRO A 685 7.65 5.89 -16.26
CA PRO A 685 6.60 5.28 -15.44
C PRO A 685 6.58 3.77 -15.55
N ALA A 686 6.12 3.08 -14.51
CA ALA A 686 5.76 1.67 -14.62
C ALA A 686 4.65 1.48 -15.67
N ALA A 687 4.60 0.31 -16.29
CA ALA A 687 3.54 -0.01 -17.25
C ALA A 687 2.18 -0.08 -16.54
N PRO A 688 1.07 0.34 -17.19
CA PRO A 688 -0.27 0.04 -16.69
C PRO A 688 -0.47 -1.46 -16.53
N GLU A 689 -1.25 -1.86 -15.53
CA GLU A 689 -1.44 -3.26 -15.18
C GLU A 689 -2.90 -3.70 -15.33
N GLN A 690 -3.21 -4.97 -15.11
CA GLN A 690 -4.57 -5.54 -15.15
C GLN A 690 -5.39 -5.14 -16.38
N ALA A 691 -4.76 -5.02 -17.54
CA ALA A 691 -5.47 -4.64 -18.75
C ALA A 691 -6.53 -5.67 -19.14
N ALA A 692 -7.77 -5.22 -19.29
CA ALA A 692 -8.92 -6.01 -19.70
C ALA A 692 -9.62 -5.40 -20.91
N ALA A 693 -10.40 -6.21 -21.63
CA ALA A 693 -11.14 -5.71 -22.79
C ALA A 693 -12.52 -6.35 -22.90
N SER A 694 -13.48 -5.58 -23.41
CA SER A 694 -14.81 -6.04 -23.78
C SER A 694 -15.14 -5.66 -25.22
N ALA A 695 -15.89 -6.50 -25.91
CA ALA A 695 -16.23 -6.28 -27.31
C ALA A 695 -17.35 -5.25 -27.49
N GLY A 696 -17.30 -4.49 -28.59
CA GLY A 696 -18.36 -3.65 -29.09
C GLY A 696 -18.52 -3.85 -30.59
N GLU A 697 -19.54 -3.26 -31.19
CA GLU A 697 -19.73 -3.31 -32.65
C GLU A 697 -18.65 -2.47 -33.35
N GLY A 698 -17.83 -3.11 -34.19
CA GLY A 698 -16.68 -2.48 -34.81
C GLY A 698 -15.67 -1.84 -33.85
N SER A 699 -15.66 -2.25 -32.60
CA SER A 699 -14.92 -1.58 -31.52
C SER A 699 -14.60 -2.50 -30.34
N ALA A 700 -13.77 -2.02 -29.41
CA ALA A 700 -13.57 -2.63 -28.11
C ALA A 700 -13.47 -1.54 -27.02
N TYR A 701 -13.81 -1.89 -25.81
CA TYR A 701 -13.64 -1.08 -24.60
C TYR A 701 -12.50 -1.71 -23.81
N VAL A 702 -11.45 -0.93 -23.54
CA VAL A 702 -10.24 -1.39 -22.84
C VAL A 702 -10.09 -0.64 -21.53
N SER A 703 -9.99 -1.36 -20.44
CA SER A 703 -9.74 -0.84 -19.09
C SER A 703 -8.41 -1.36 -18.56
N PHE A 704 -7.86 -0.69 -17.57
CA PHE A 704 -6.59 -1.05 -16.94
C PHE A 704 -6.42 -0.31 -15.61
N THR A 705 -5.54 -0.81 -14.74
CA THR A 705 -5.09 -0.08 -13.55
C THR A 705 -4.16 1.06 -13.97
N PRO A 706 -4.44 2.31 -13.59
CA PRO A 706 -3.53 3.43 -13.79
C PRO A 706 -2.16 3.17 -13.17
N THR A 707 -1.12 3.77 -13.72
CA THR A 707 0.22 3.69 -13.17
C THR A 707 0.29 4.49 -11.86
N PHE A 708 0.56 3.83 -10.74
CA PHE A 708 0.79 4.47 -9.44
C PHE A 708 2.27 4.75 -9.17
N PHE A 709 3.18 4.02 -9.81
CA PHE A 709 4.61 4.21 -9.70
C PHE A 709 5.16 4.90 -10.95
N ASP A 710 5.21 6.21 -10.94
CA ASP A 710 5.60 7.03 -12.08
C ASP A 710 7.10 7.40 -12.12
N GLN A 711 7.85 7.07 -11.09
CA GLN A 711 9.29 7.37 -10.95
C GLN A 711 9.59 8.87 -11.16
N GLY A 712 8.74 9.75 -10.65
CA GLY A 712 8.85 11.20 -10.83
C GLY A 712 8.64 11.68 -12.25
N ARG A 713 7.92 10.91 -13.10
CA ARG A 713 7.51 11.20 -14.47
C ARG A 713 6.00 11.20 -14.61
N PRO A 714 5.31 12.27 -14.21
CA PRO A 714 3.85 12.29 -14.18
C PRO A 714 3.21 11.80 -15.47
N VAL A 715 2.31 10.84 -15.32
CA VAL A 715 1.55 10.28 -16.45
C VAL A 715 0.52 11.30 -16.89
N THR A 716 0.56 11.70 -18.18
CA THR A 716 -0.34 12.69 -18.75
C THR A 716 -1.43 12.07 -19.64
N ALA A 717 -1.19 10.86 -20.12
CA ALA A 717 -2.12 10.15 -20.97
C ALA A 717 -1.81 8.65 -21.01
N TYR A 718 -2.70 7.90 -21.64
CA TYR A 718 -2.53 6.48 -21.94
C TYR A 718 -2.74 6.21 -23.42
N THR A 719 -1.92 5.34 -24.01
CA THR A 719 -2.07 4.88 -25.40
C THR A 719 -2.39 3.39 -25.43
N VAL A 720 -3.58 3.06 -25.93
CA VAL A 720 -4.04 1.69 -26.16
C VAL A 720 -3.66 1.26 -27.56
N THR A 721 -2.99 0.12 -27.73
CA THR A 721 -2.57 -0.45 -29.02
C THR A 721 -3.23 -1.79 -29.26
N ALA A 722 -3.98 -1.91 -30.36
CA ALA A 722 -4.66 -3.15 -30.76
C ALA A 722 -3.75 -4.08 -31.59
N SER A 723 -3.82 -5.37 -31.34
CA SER A 723 -3.17 -6.41 -32.15
C SER A 723 -4.21 -7.48 -32.54
N PRO A 724 -4.32 -7.84 -33.85
CA PRO A 724 -3.52 -7.41 -34.98
C PRO A 724 -3.85 -5.98 -35.44
N GLY A 725 -3.01 -5.43 -36.30
CA GLY A 725 -3.25 -4.18 -37.02
C GLY A 725 -2.58 -2.95 -36.44
N GLY A 726 -2.10 -2.95 -35.20
CA GLY A 726 -1.34 -1.85 -34.58
C GLY A 726 -2.12 -0.53 -34.42
N LYS A 727 -3.45 -0.60 -34.41
CA LYS A 727 -4.29 0.59 -34.22
C LYS A 727 -4.09 1.17 -32.83
N GLN A 728 -3.88 2.47 -32.75
CA GLN A 728 -3.67 3.17 -31.50
C GLN A 728 -4.79 4.16 -31.19
N VAL A 729 -5.15 4.26 -29.91
CA VAL A 729 -6.03 5.28 -29.37
C VAL A 729 -5.37 5.85 -28.12
N ARG A 730 -5.25 7.18 -28.07
CA ARG A 730 -4.69 7.90 -26.94
C ARG A 730 -5.79 8.64 -26.19
N VAL A 731 -5.77 8.58 -24.86
CA VAL A 731 -6.66 9.30 -23.95
C VAL A 731 -5.82 10.05 -22.93
N ASP A 732 -6.18 11.26 -22.55
CA ASP A 732 -5.51 11.95 -21.44
C ASP A 732 -5.87 11.30 -20.10
N ALA A 733 -4.95 11.33 -19.14
CA ALA A 733 -5.13 10.65 -17.84
C ALA A 733 -6.36 11.16 -17.08
N PRO A 734 -6.65 12.48 -16.98
CA PRO A 734 -7.86 12.96 -16.32
C PRO A 734 -9.17 12.48 -16.97
N THR A 735 -9.17 12.29 -18.30
CA THR A 735 -10.34 11.71 -18.99
C THR A 735 -10.47 10.23 -18.72
N TYR A 736 -9.36 9.49 -18.69
CA TYR A 736 -9.38 8.07 -18.34
C TYR A 736 -9.92 7.87 -16.91
N LEU A 737 -9.45 8.63 -15.93
CA LEU A 737 -9.90 8.53 -14.53
C LEU A 737 -11.38 8.86 -14.32
N LYS A 738 -12.06 9.45 -15.29
CA LYS A 738 -13.51 9.65 -15.25
C LYS A 738 -14.29 8.46 -15.83
N SER A 739 -13.73 7.77 -16.81
CA SER A 739 -14.44 6.71 -17.54
C SER A 739 -13.94 5.31 -17.21
N PHE A 740 -12.69 5.16 -16.78
CA PHE A 740 -11.98 3.92 -16.57
C PHE A 740 -12.04 2.93 -17.76
N TYR A 741 -12.27 3.46 -18.95
CA TYR A 741 -12.13 2.70 -20.18
C TYR A 741 -11.70 3.60 -21.35
N VAL A 742 -11.11 2.96 -22.35
CA VAL A 742 -10.79 3.58 -23.64
C VAL A 742 -11.58 2.87 -24.73
N LEU A 743 -12.40 3.61 -25.47
CA LEU A 743 -13.06 3.07 -26.65
C LEU A 743 -12.07 3.00 -27.82
N VAL A 744 -11.83 1.81 -28.35
CA VAL A 744 -11.01 1.57 -29.57
C VAL A 744 -11.95 1.29 -30.73
N PRO A 745 -12.30 2.30 -31.58
CA PRO A 745 -13.25 2.13 -32.68
C PRO A 745 -12.57 1.62 -33.96
N GLY A 746 -13.38 1.20 -34.95
CA GLY A 746 -12.95 0.84 -36.29
C GLY A 746 -12.14 -0.44 -36.34
N LEU A 747 -12.50 -1.40 -35.50
CA LEU A 747 -12.06 -2.78 -35.55
C LEU A 747 -12.94 -3.57 -36.50
N THR A 748 -12.45 -4.73 -36.97
CA THR A 748 -13.20 -5.59 -37.87
C THR A 748 -13.98 -6.61 -37.05
N ASP A 749 -15.31 -6.64 -37.21
CA ASP A 749 -16.15 -7.64 -36.56
C ASP A 749 -15.74 -9.07 -36.98
N GLY A 750 -15.83 -9.99 -36.03
CA GLY A 750 -15.40 -11.37 -36.21
C GLY A 750 -13.89 -11.61 -36.17
N THR A 751 -13.07 -10.58 -36.03
CA THR A 751 -11.61 -10.69 -35.85
C THR A 751 -11.27 -10.62 -34.37
N ALA A 752 -10.47 -11.57 -33.87
CA ALA A 752 -9.99 -11.54 -32.50
C ALA A 752 -8.86 -10.52 -32.32
N TYR A 753 -8.96 -9.66 -31.30
CA TYR A 753 -7.98 -8.64 -30.93
C TYR A 753 -7.52 -8.78 -29.48
N THR A 754 -6.24 -8.50 -29.25
CA THR A 754 -5.68 -8.20 -27.91
C THR A 754 -5.23 -6.76 -27.87
N PHE A 755 -5.08 -6.19 -26.69
CA PHE A 755 -4.69 -4.79 -26.48
C PHE A 755 -3.56 -4.70 -25.48
N THR A 756 -2.64 -3.76 -25.69
CA THR A 756 -1.63 -3.32 -24.72
C THR A 756 -1.80 -1.84 -24.46
N VAL A 757 -1.39 -1.39 -23.28
CA VAL A 757 -1.49 -0.01 -22.85
C VAL A 757 -0.12 0.51 -22.45
N THR A 758 0.21 1.73 -22.87
CA THR A 758 1.40 2.46 -22.39
C THR A 758 0.97 3.71 -21.63
N ALA A 759 1.66 4.00 -20.51
CA ALA A 759 1.54 5.26 -19.82
C ALA A 759 2.45 6.31 -20.49
N ASP A 760 1.86 7.41 -20.91
CA ASP A 760 2.53 8.47 -21.62
C ASP A 760 2.81 9.65 -20.70
N THR A 761 4.03 10.17 -20.76
CA THR A 761 4.40 11.42 -20.09
C THR A 761 4.31 12.61 -21.03
N ALA A 762 4.70 13.80 -20.55
CA ALA A 762 4.82 14.98 -21.40
C ALA A 762 5.85 14.81 -22.54
N ARG A 763 6.75 13.82 -22.44
CA ARG A 763 7.77 13.51 -23.45
C ARG A 763 7.60 12.06 -23.93
N ALA A 764 7.31 11.85 -25.19
CA ALA A 764 7.09 10.51 -25.75
C ALA A 764 8.28 9.54 -25.56
N SER A 765 9.50 10.04 -25.37
CA SER A 765 10.68 9.22 -25.08
C SER A 765 10.74 8.72 -23.64
N GLU A 766 9.85 9.19 -22.78
CA GLU A 766 9.75 8.85 -21.36
C GLU A 766 8.45 8.07 -21.07
N SER A 767 7.78 7.52 -22.09
CA SER A 767 6.61 6.65 -21.91
C SER A 767 7.01 5.29 -21.37
N SER A 768 6.10 4.64 -20.62
CA SER A 768 6.31 3.31 -20.05
C SER A 768 6.55 2.23 -21.12
N ALA A 769 7.00 1.06 -20.67
CA ALA A 769 6.82 -0.18 -21.44
C ALA A 769 5.32 -0.46 -21.64
N PRO A 770 4.93 -1.26 -22.68
CA PRO A 770 3.55 -1.72 -22.81
C PRO A 770 3.14 -2.64 -21.65
N SER A 771 1.88 -2.56 -21.25
CA SER A 771 1.26 -3.55 -20.35
C SER A 771 1.34 -4.98 -20.91
N LEU A 772 1.06 -5.97 -20.07
CA LEU A 772 0.70 -7.29 -20.58
C LEU A 772 -0.51 -7.18 -21.50
N PRO A 773 -0.61 -8.04 -22.56
CA PRO A 773 -1.74 -7.99 -23.46
C PRO A 773 -3.02 -8.49 -22.76
N THR A 774 -4.15 -7.87 -23.06
CA THR A 774 -5.47 -8.36 -22.63
C THR A 774 -5.75 -9.77 -23.15
N ARG A 775 -6.71 -10.45 -22.53
CA ARG A 775 -7.35 -11.60 -23.19
C ARG A 775 -7.94 -11.14 -24.52
N ALA A 776 -7.99 -12.05 -25.51
CA ALA A 776 -8.54 -11.75 -26.82
C ALA A 776 -10.06 -11.53 -26.74
N VAL A 777 -10.54 -10.47 -27.42
CA VAL A 777 -11.97 -10.23 -27.63
C VAL A 777 -12.26 -10.11 -29.12
N THR A 778 -13.48 -10.48 -29.51
CA THR A 778 -13.92 -10.45 -30.90
C THR A 778 -15.06 -9.43 -31.04
N PRO A 779 -14.82 -8.27 -31.68
CA PRO A 779 -15.85 -7.29 -31.95
C PRO A 779 -17.04 -7.88 -32.71
N GLY A 780 -18.21 -7.34 -32.43
CA GLY A 780 -19.45 -7.76 -33.08
C GLY A 780 -20.65 -6.91 -32.61
N PRO A 781 -21.83 -7.05 -33.24
CA PRO A 781 -22.96 -6.19 -32.94
C PRO A 781 -23.45 -6.36 -31.49
N THR A 782 -23.65 -5.25 -30.80
CA THR A 782 -24.26 -5.18 -29.46
C THR A 782 -25.77 -5.13 -29.61
N THR A 783 -26.44 -6.27 -29.39
CA THR A 783 -27.90 -6.40 -29.55
C THR A 783 -28.65 -6.55 -28.22
N ALA A 784 -27.96 -6.90 -27.16
CA ALA A 784 -28.55 -7.10 -25.84
C ALA A 784 -28.49 -5.83 -24.99
N LEU A 785 -29.59 -5.47 -24.34
CA LEU A 785 -29.61 -4.46 -23.29
C LEU A 785 -28.84 -4.98 -22.07
N PRO A 786 -28.27 -4.08 -21.24
CA PRO A 786 -27.65 -4.51 -20.00
C PRO A 786 -28.70 -5.07 -19.04
N ALA A 787 -28.29 -5.93 -18.11
CA ALA A 787 -29.13 -6.36 -17.02
C ALA A 787 -29.42 -5.20 -16.04
N ALA A 788 -30.37 -5.36 -15.14
CA ALA A 788 -30.53 -4.46 -14.03
C ALA A 788 -29.31 -4.52 -13.10
N PRO A 789 -28.95 -3.42 -12.42
CA PRO A 789 -28.02 -3.47 -11.29
C PRO A 789 -28.39 -4.57 -10.31
N ALA A 790 -27.39 -5.24 -9.73
CA ALA A 790 -27.61 -6.40 -8.85
C ALA A 790 -28.30 -6.00 -7.54
N SER A 791 -28.03 -4.79 -7.07
CA SER A 791 -28.69 -4.14 -5.92
C SER A 791 -28.73 -2.63 -6.13
N ALA A 792 -29.61 -1.94 -5.40
CA ALA A 792 -29.61 -0.49 -5.29
C ALA A 792 -30.13 -0.09 -3.91
N SER A 793 -29.56 0.95 -3.30
CA SER A 793 -29.95 1.54 -2.03
C SER A 793 -29.87 3.07 -2.11
N ALA A 794 -30.38 3.75 -1.10
CA ALA A 794 -30.31 5.21 -1.03
C ALA A 794 -30.15 5.65 0.43
N ASP A 795 -29.17 6.52 0.69
CA ASP A 795 -28.89 7.15 1.97
C ASP A 795 -29.30 8.63 1.92
N VAL A 796 -29.92 9.10 2.99
CA VAL A 796 -30.56 10.43 3.01
C VAL A 796 -29.71 11.41 3.80
N GLY A 797 -29.38 12.55 3.17
CA GLY A 797 -28.80 13.70 3.82
C GLY A 797 -29.80 14.89 3.93
N VAL A 798 -29.27 16.03 4.31
CA VAL A 798 -30.09 17.26 4.45
C VAL A 798 -30.27 17.93 3.09
N GLY A 799 -31.40 17.64 2.45
CA GLY A 799 -31.71 18.16 1.10
C GLY A 799 -31.09 17.40 -0.05
N ASP A 800 -30.40 16.30 0.25
CA ASP A 800 -29.66 15.47 -0.71
C ASP A 800 -29.95 13.99 -0.48
N VAL A 801 -29.60 13.17 -1.47
CA VAL A 801 -29.59 11.71 -1.36
C VAL A 801 -28.39 11.13 -2.09
N SER A 802 -27.70 10.20 -1.47
CA SER A 802 -26.69 9.36 -2.11
C SER A 802 -27.34 8.05 -2.50
N VAL A 803 -27.27 7.70 -3.77
CA VAL A 803 -27.87 6.49 -4.33
C VAL A 803 -26.74 5.55 -4.73
N HIS A 804 -26.74 4.36 -4.17
CA HIS A 804 -25.72 3.33 -4.36
C HIS A 804 -26.26 2.16 -5.16
N TRP A 805 -25.43 1.51 -5.95
CA TRP A 805 -25.80 0.27 -6.66
C TRP A 805 -24.58 -0.60 -6.98
N ASN A 806 -24.80 -1.88 -7.02
CA ASN A 806 -23.83 -2.81 -7.55
C ASN A 806 -24.04 -3.00 -9.07
N PRO A 807 -23.00 -2.84 -9.90
CA PRO A 807 -23.09 -3.06 -11.33
C PRO A 807 -23.62 -4.44 -11.68
N ALA A 808 -24.31 -4.53 -12.79
CA ALA A 808 -24.70 -5.81 -13.35
C ALA A 808 -23.45 -6.54 -13.88
N THR A 809 -23.33 -7.81 -13.62
CA THR A 809 -22.25 -8.65 -14.18
C THR A 809 -22.37 -8.73 -15.70
N VAL A 810 -21.25 -8.52 -16.39
CA VAL A 810 -21.15 -8.61 -17.85
C VAL A 810 -20.34 -9.84 -18.21
N ALA A 811 -20.87 -10.66 -19.12
CA ALA A 811 -20.11 -11.79 -19.61
C ALA A 811 -18.88 -11.32 -20.40
N HIS A 812 -17.73 -11.98 -20.19
CA HIS A 812 -16.52 -11.67 -20.93
C HIS A 812 -16.75 -11.63 -22.44
N GLY A 813 -16.27 -10.57 -23.09
CA GLY A 813 -16.42 -10.39 -24.53
C GLY A 813 -17.75 -9.76 -24.98
N THR A 814 -18.62 -9.34 -24.05
CA THR A 814 -19.84 -8.59 -24.36
C THR A 814 -19.66 -7.09 -24.13
N SER A 815 -20.59 -6.27 -24.66
CA SER A 815 -20.53 -4.82 -24.47
C SER A 815 -20.84 -4.44 -23.01
N PRO A 816 -19.99 -3.65 -22.35
CA PRO A 816 -20.20 -3.25 -20.96
C PRO A 816 -21.33 -2.22 -20.83
N SER A 817 -21.81 -2.00 -19.62
CA SER A 817 -22.57 -0.83 -19.27
C SER A 817 -21.67 0.39 -19.30
N LEU A 818 -22.10 1.46 -19.96
CA LEU A 818 -21.31 2.68 -20.19
C LEU A 818 -21.72 3.82 -19.26
N SER A 819 -22.94 3.76 -18.73
CA SER A 819 -23.46 4.73 -17.78
C SER A 819 -24.67 4.15 -17.03
N TYR A 820 -25.08 4.85 -15.98
CA TYR A 820 -26.25 4.52 -15.18
C TYR A 820 -27.18 5.75 -15.10
N ASP A 821 -28.47 5.51 -15.31
CA ASP A 821 -29.52 6.52 -15.13
C ASP A 821 -30.12 6.33 -13.73
N VAL A 822 -29.85 7.27 -12.82
CA VAL A 822 -30.47 7.33 -11.49
C VAL A 822 -31.69 8.24 -11.58
N THR A 823 -32.88 7.69 -11.37
CA THR A 823 -34.15 8.38 -11.55
C THR A 823 -34.89 8.48 -10.24
N LEU A 824 -35.21 9.71 -9.84
CA LEU A 824 -36.01 10.04 -8.66
C LEU A 824 -37.39 10.53 -9.08
N THR A 825 -38.44 9.95 -8.51
CA THR A 825 -39.83 10.37 -8.73
C THR A 825 -40.40 10.89 -7.44
N ASP A 826 -40.68 12.18 -7.39
CA ASP A 826 -41.38 12.81 -6.26
C ASP A 826 -42.79 12.21 -6.12
N GLN A 827 -43.04 11.61 -5.00
CA GLN A 827 -44.30 10.88 -4.74
C GLN A 827 -45.51 11.82 -4.53
N LYS A 828 -45.22 13.08 -4.27
CA LYS A 828 -46.27 14.10 -4.04
C LYS A 828 -46.67 14.81 -5.32
N THR A 829 -45.68 15.13 -6.16
CA THR A 829 -45.92 15.93 -7.38
C THR A 829 -45.90 15.10 -8.65
N GLY A 830 -45.30 13.92 -8.62
CA GLY A 830 -45.01 13.09 -9.79
C GLY A 830 -43.86 13.62 -10.66
N ALA A 831 -43.15 14.64 -10.18
CA ALA A 831 -42.00 15.16 -10.91
C ALA A 831 -40.87 14.12 -10.95
N VAL A 832 -40.17 14.03 -12.09
CA VAL A 832 -39.08 13.07 -12.33
C VAL A 832 -37.79 13.84 -12.54
N THR A 833 -36.76 13.47 -11.79
CA THR A 833 -35.40 13.94 -11.97
C THR A 833 -34.55 12.74 -12.33
N THR A 834 -33.70 12.86 -13.35
CA THR A 834 -32.77 11.82 -13.75
C THR A 834 -31.35 12.38 -13.80
N VAL A 835 -30.43 11.73 -13.09
CA VAL A 835 -28.98 11.97 -13.15
C VAL A 835 -28.34 10.80 -13.90
N THR A 836 -27.50 11.08 -14.88
CA THR A 836 -26.77 10.04 -15.61
C THR A 836 -25.32 10.03 -15.10
N GLU A 837 -24.97 8.97 -14.45
CA GLU A 837 -23.61 8.72 -13.97
C GLU A 837 -22.81 7.99 -15.05
N THR A 838 -21.61 8.49 -15.34
CA THR A 838 -20.69 7.88 -16.33
C THR A 838 -19.36 7.53 -15.68
N GLY A 839 -18.65 6.60 -16.28
CA GLY A 839 -17.29 6.29 -15.87
C GLY A 839 -17.14 5.12 -14.90
N LYS A 840 -18.24 4.53 -14.45
CA LYS A 840 -18.24 3.37 -13.56
C LYS A 840 -18.74 2.15 -14.31
N THR A 841 -17.87 1.57 -15.16
CA THR A 841 -18.25 0.52 -16.10
C THR A 841 -17.82 -0.86 -15.64
N GLU A 842 -18.56 -1.89 -16.04
CA GLU A 842 -18.23 -3.29 -15.75
C GLU A 842 -16.99 -3.81 -16.51
N VAL A 843 -16.43 -3.05 -17.43
CA VAL A 843 -15.15 -3.42 -18.08
C VAL A 843 -14.04 -3.50 -17.05
N TRP A 844 -14.04 -2.53 -16.14
CA TRP A 844 -13.11 -2.45 -15.03
C TRP A 844 -13.54 -3.31 -13.86
N ALA A 845 -14.80 -3.22 -13.52
CA ALA A 845 -15.37 -3.85 -12.36
C ALA A 845 -15.85 -5.26 -12.66
N THR A 846 -15.00 -6.21 -12.69
CA THR A 846 -15.44 -7.59 -12.57
C THR A 846 -16.03 -7.90 -11.18
N ASN A 847 -16.10 -6.95 -10.24
CA ASN A 847 -15.89 -7.24 -8.84
C ASN A 847 -16.76 -6.46 -7.87
N GLY A 848 -18.01 -6.19 -8.21
CA GLY A 848 -18.98 -5.75 -7.21
C GLY A 848 -18.69 -4.39 -6.57
N ARG A 849 -18.30 -3.41 -7.38
CA ARG A 849 -18.16 -2.03 -6.92
C ARG A 849 -19.46 -1.49 -6.37
N ASP A 850 -19.39 -0.83 -5.25
CA ASP A 850 -20.42 0.08 -4.83
C ASP A 850 -20.29 1.37 -5.64
N THR A 851 -21.07 1.50 -6.68
CA THR A 851 -21.16 2.74 -7.46
C THR A 851 -22.25 3.63 -6.88
N PHE A 852 -22.01 4.93 -6.84
CA PHE A 852 -22.99 5.86 -6.29
C PHE A 852 -23.14 7.14 -7.11
N ALA A 853 -24.25 7.84 -6.88
CA ALA A 853 -24.49 9.19 -7.36
C ALA A 853 -25.17 10.03 -6.27
N VAL A 854 -24.72 11.27 -6.10
CA VAL A 854 -25.34 12.23 -5.19
C VAL A 854 -26.33 13.09 -5.96
N VAL A 855 -27.58 13.17 -5.48
CA VAL A 855 -28.62 14.00 -6.07
C VAL A 855 -29.02 15.07 -5.07
N SER A 856 -28.65 16.31 -5.35
CA SER A 856 -28.88 17.49 -4.50
C SER A 856 -30.11 18.29 -4.89
N GLY A 857 -30.51 19.24 -4.02
CA GLY A 857 -31.59 20.18 -4.26
C GLY A 857 -32.97 19.57 -4.14
N LEU A 858 -33.10 18.50 -3.38
CA LEU A 858 -34.38 17.86 -3.09
C LEU A 858 -35.16 18.60 -2.01
N THR A 859 -36.48 18.45 -2.03
CA THR A 859 -37.34 19.15 -1.10
C THR A 859 -37.45 18.44 0.23
N HIS A 860 -37.07 19.10 1.31
CA HIS A 860 -37.17 18.58 2.68
C HIS A 860 -38.64 18.16 3.00
N GLY A 861 -38.78 16.97 3.55
CA GLY A 861 -40.05 16.35 3.91
C GLY A 861 -40.80 15.68 2.74
N ASP A 862 -40.38 15.83 1.50
CA ASP A 862 -41.00 15.13 0.37
C ASP A 862 -40.34 13.72 0.18
N ALA A 863 -41.15 12.75 -0.24
CA ALA A 863 -40.77 11.38 -0.46
C ALA A 863 -40.44 11.11 -1.95
N TYR A 864 -39.36 10.46 -2.23
CA TYR A 864 -38.90 10.13 -3.59
C TYR A 864 -38.78 8.61 -3.77
N ALA A 865 -39.40 8.09 -4.83
CA ALA A 865 -39.11 6.72 -5.30
C ALA A 865 -37.89 6.76 -6.22
N ILE A 866 -36.91 5.92 -5.95
CA ILE A 866 -35.60 5.95 -6.61
C ILE A 866 -35.36 4.65 -7.35
N THR A 867 -34.87 4.77 -8.58
CA THR A 867 -34.49 3.61 -9.41
C THR A 867 -33.17 3.88 -10.14
N VAL A 868 -32.40 2.82 -10.41
CA VAL A 868 -31.15 2.86 -11.15
C VAL A 868 -31.21 1.88 -12.33
N ALA A 869 -30.86 2.33 -13.53
CA ALA A 869 -30.83 1.54 -14.74
C ALA A 869 -29.50 1.66 -15.48
N ALA A 870 -28.90 0.54 -15.84
CA ALA A 870 -27.68 0.51 -16.64
C ALA A 870 -27.97 0.82 -18.12
N ARG A 871 -27.01 1.46 -18.79
CA ARG A 871 -27.08 1.81 -20.22
C ARG A 871 -25.83 1.32 -20.95
N ASN A 872 -26.00 0.59 -22.03
CA ASN A 872 -24.94 0.23 -22.96
C ASN A 872 -25.24 0.77 -24.40
N ALA A 873 -24.46 0.33 -25.39
CA ALA A 873 -24.63 0.75 -26.77
C ALA A 873 -25.98 0.30 -27.40
N ALA A 874 -26.63 -0.74 -26.89
CA ALA A 874 -27.95 -1.18 -27.36
C ALA A 874 -29.12 -0.37 -26.74
N GLY A 875 -28.90 0.32 -25.59
CA GLY A 875 -29.93 1.10 -24.92
C GLY A 875 -29.91 0.96 -23.39
N VAL A 876 -31.03 1.36 -22.77
CA VAL A 876 -31.22 1.29 -21.31
C VAL A 876 -31.86 -0.04 -20.93
N GLY A 877 -31.25 -0.72 -19.99
CA GLY A 877 -31.75 -1.97 -19.42
C GLY A 877 -32.88 -1.78 -18.38
N PRO A 878 -33.33 -2.86 -17.75
CA PRO A 878 -34.27 -2.78 -16.65
C PRO A 878 -33.67 -2.03 -15.45
N ALA A 879 -34.53 -1.34 -14.70
CA ALA A 879 -34.10 -0.62 -13.51
C ALA A 879 -34.16 -1.52 -12.25
N ALA A 880 -33.22 -1.34 -11.34
CA ALA A 880 -33.29 -1.77 -9.96
C ALA A 880 -33.92 -0.67 -9.10
N SER A 881 -34.66 -1.03 -8.04
CA SER A 881 -35.25 -0.07 -7.10
C SER A 881 -34.33 0.13 -5.89
N ALA A 882 -34.02 1.40 -5.58
CA ALA A 882 -33.38 1.80 -4.35
C ALA A 882 -34.39 2.15 -3.23
N GLY A 883 -35.68 1.91 -3.48
CA GLY A 883 -36.74 2.14 -2.50
C GLY A 883 -37.41 3.54 -2.57
N VAL A 884 -38.10 3.89 -1.52
CA VAL A 884 -38.70 5.23 -1.33
C VAL A 884 -38.09 5.83 -0.07
N VAL A 885 -37.49 7.01 -0.21
CA VAL A 885 -36.88 7.75 0.90
C VAL A 885 -37.55 9.08 1.11
N THR A 886 -37.56 9.57 2.34
CA THR A 886 -38.03 10.90 2.67
C THR A 886 -36.86 11.79 3.01
N ILE A 887 -36.73 12.91 2.33
CA ILE A 887 -35.57 13.81 2.49
C ILE A 887 -35.65 14.53 3.85
N GLY A 888 -34.56 14.43 4.59
CA GLY A 888 -34.39 14.95 5.95
C GLY A 888 -34.13 16.44 6.05
#